data_af88bfec0b8cbed8476d506b89ca298c
#
_entry.id   af88bfec0b8cbed8476d506b89ca298c
#
_cell.length_a   1.000
_cell.length_b   1.000
_cell.length_c   1.000
_cell.angle_alpha   90.00
_cell.angle_beta   90.00
_cell.angle_gamma   90.00
#
_symmetry.space_group_name_H-M   'P 1'
#
loop_
_entity.id
_entity.type
_entity.pdbx_description
1 polymer ?
#
loop_
_entity_poly.entity_id
_entity_poly.type
_entity_poly.pdbx_seq_one_letter_code
_entity_poly.pdbx_strand_id
1 'polypeptide(L)'
;MNAWRLTLRLLRQDWRSGELYLLSAALVLTVAAITAVGFFTDRVEATLERQGSELIAADLALESSQPLDVRFSAEAQARGLRSARTLEFRSVVMGERPQLVLMKAVDPDYPLRGQLRISEAPDAPDRPVDSGPPVGEVWVESRLLRLLDLRIGDSLSVGEARLRLGAILTDEPDQGRSFFNIAPRVLMNRADLDATGLIGPASRVTHRLLIAGAATAIDAYRDWAGTRLAANVTLTDALEARPEFGSAVERASRFLHLATLVTLLVAGAAIALASQRLVERQTDAVAVMRCLGAPRHLLMRVLIGRLVLFGLAASLIGCLLGWLGQAGLLAALADWLGTDLPPASPAPVLVGLATGLITLLGFAVPPLIQLARVPPLRAIRRDLGTPRVSAALALGAAGLALALLILWQAQDLELGLKLLGGVLATLLALIGVVRLLVHLAGRLAGRARGVWRLGLAALTRRPGAAVLQIAGFGIGILALLLLAVVRVDLLESWRETLPEGAPNYFLINIQPHEVEPLRAFLNDSGIATARLHPMISGRLTRIGERAVEPSDYDDPRAERLASREFNLSYGTEPQSDNRIVAGRWWTEGAEAAPQFSVESGIAETLGIALGDTLTFWVSGHEVSGPVTSLREVRWDSFNVNFFVVASPALLRDEAATFITSFHLPAEREAVVAELARRFPSVTTLDVEAILGQVRQVIDRGVLAVEYVFLFTLGAGLLVMYAGIQASLEQRRAEHGILRTLGAGRRTLLTSLAVEFTAAGLLAGLLASVFAEATGWLLAEQIFELEFGFNPGLWAVGVLGSGLAIGLAGTLATYPLLIHPPLRALRGGSN
;
A
#
# COMPACT_ATOMS: atom_id res chain seq x y z
N MET A 1 -27.41 15.56 -44.90
CA MET A 1 -27.72 14.55 -43.84
C MET A 1 -26.95 14.94 -42.63
N ASN A 2 -27.60 15.19 -41.48
CA ASN A 2 -26.91 15.60 -40.25
C ASN A 2 -25.99 14.45 -39.79
N ALA A 3 -24.67 14.74 -39.69
CA ALA A 3 -23.67 13.76 -39.26
C ALA A 3 -24.09 13.05 -37.95
N TRP A 4 -24.73 13.79 -37.05
CA TRP A 4 -25.20 13.29 -35.74
C TRP A 4 -26.29 12.20 -35.85
N ARG A 5 -27.29 12.37 -36.74
CA ARG A 5 -28.32 11.35 -36.98
C ARG A 5 -27.73 10.08 -37.59
N LEU A 6 -26.72 10.23 -38.45
CA LEU A 6 -26.02 9.10 -39.04
C LEU A 6 -25.21 8.35 -37.99
N THR A 7 -24.49 9.06 -37.14
CA THR A 7 -23.72 8.51 -35.99
C THR A 7 -24.60 7.63 -35.09
N LEU A 8 -25.78 8.14 -34.68
CA LEU A 8 -26.70 7.41 -33.80
C LEU A 8 -27.31 6.16 -34.48
N ARG A 9 -27.65 6.25 -35.76
CA ARG A 9 -28.16 5.09 -36.51
C ARG A 9 -27.14 3.97 -36.66
N LEU A 10 -25.88 4.32 -36.98
CA LEU A 10 -24.80 3.37 -37.11
C LEU A 10 -24.47 2.76 -35.75
N LEU A 11 -24.43 3.54 -34.67
CA LEU A 11 -24.18 3.04 -33.31
C LEU A 11 -25.24 1.99 -32.92
N ARG A 12 -26.52 2.27 -33.18
CA ARG A 12 -27.61 1.32 -32.89
C ARG A 12 -27.51 0.03 -33.73
N GLN A 13 -27.05 0.15 -34.98
CA GLN A 13 -26.84 -1.00 -35.83
C GLN A 13 -25.70 -1.88 -35.35
N ASP A 14 -24.53 -1.27 -35.03
CA ASP A 14 -23.36 -1.98 -34.52
C ASP A 14 -23.64 -2.66 -33.17
N TRP A 15 -24.47 -2.03 -32.33
CA TRP A 15 -24.93 -2.65 -31.09
C TRP A 15 -25.76 -3.90 -31.34
N ARG A 16 -26.73 -3.83 -32.29
CA ARG A 16 -27.58 -4.96 -32.65
C ARG A 16 -26.83 -6.10 -33.35
N SER A 17 -25.76 -5.78 -34.07
CA SER A 17 -24.91 -6.78 -34.73
C SER A 17 -23.92 -7.46 -33.76
N GLY A 18 -23.84 -7.02 -32.50
CA GLY A 18 -22.94 -7.56 -31.51
C GLY A 18 -21.46 -7.17 -31.69
N GLU A 19 -21.17 -6.26 -32.62
CA GLU A 19 -19.79 -5.84 -32.96
C GLU A 19 -19.11 -5.07 -31.82
N LEU A 20 -19.93 -4.34 -31.05
CA LEU A 20 -19.43 -3.52 -29.93
C LEU A 20 -19.36 -4.24 -28.58
N TYR A 21 -19.89 -5.47 -28.45
CA TYR A 21 -19.98 -6.14 -27.14
C TYR A 21 -18.61 -6.37 -26.51
N LEU A 22 -17.63 -6.81 -27.28
CA LEU A 22 -16.29 -7.05 -26.78
C LEU A 22 -15.60 -5.74 -26.37
N LEU A 23 -15.75 -4.71 -27.21
CA LEU A 23 -15.21 -3.38 -26.94
C LEU A 23 -15.86 -2.76 -25.71
N SER A 24 -17.21 -2.94 -25.58
CA SER A 24 -17.95 -2.53 -24.38
C SER A 24 -17.45 -3.20 -23.13
N ALA A 25 -17.35 -4.54 -23.15
CA ALA A 25 -16.93 -5.32 -22.01
C ALA A 25 -15.54 -4.93 -21.54
N ALA A 26 -14.59 -4.73 -22.46
CA ALA A 26 -13.23 -4.32 -22.13
C ALA A 26 -13.20 -2.91 -21.52
N LEU A 27 -13.93 -1.96 -22.10
CA LEU A 27 -13.98 -0.58 -21.61
C LEU A 27 -14.70 -0.47 -20.26
N VAL A 28 -15.88 -1.11 -20.14
CA VAL A 28 -16.67 -1.15 -18.90
C VAL A 28 -15.84 -1.75 -17.76
N LEU A 29 -15.17 -2.87 -18.02
CA LEU A 29 -14.36 -3.54 -17.01
C LEU A 29 -13.16 -2.68 -16.57
N THR A 30 -12.49 -2.03 -17.53
CA THR A 30 -11.36 -1.12 -17.23
C THR A 30 -11.80 0.05 -16.36
N VAL A 31 -12.89 0.72 -16.76
CA VAL A 31 -13.41 1.87 -16.03
C VAL A 31 -13.94 1.43 -14.66
N ALA A 32 -14.62 0.27 -14.59
CA ALA A 32 -15.10 -0.28 -13.32
C ALA A 32 -13.95 -0.58 -12.35
N ALA A 33 -12.85 -1.16 -12.84
CA ALA A 33 -11.67 -1.42 -12.02
C ALA A 33 -11.07 -0.12 -11.44
N ILE A 34 -10.83 0.87 -12.30
CA ILE A 34 -10.22 2.14 -11.91
C ILE A 34 -11.12 2.91 -10.94
N THR A 35 -12.43 2.97 -11.23
CA THR A 35 -13.37 3.70 -10.37
C THR A 35 -13.66 2.97 -9.06
N ALA A 36 -13.69 1.62 -9.04
CA ALA A 36 -13.84 0.86 -7.81
C ALA A 36 -12.67 1.11 -6.85
N VAL A 37 -11.44 1.05 -7.37
CA VAL A 37 -10.23 1.37 -6.60
C VAL A 37 -10.23 2.83 -6.17
N GLY A 38 -10.50 3.76 -7.09
CA GLY A 38 -10.52 5.19 -6.79
C GLY A 38 -11.51 5.54 -5.69
N PHE A 39 -12.74 5.03 -5.73
CA PHE A 39 -13.72 5.23 -4.67
C PHE A 39 -13.32 4.59 -3.34
N PHE A 40 -12.73 3.41 -3.39
CA PHE A 40 -12.25 2.73 -2.18
C PHE A 40 -11.12 3.51 -1.53
N THR A 41 -10.11 3.89 -2.29
CA THR A 41 -8.94 4.64 -1.79
C THR A 41 -9.34 6.00 -1.23
N ASP A 42 -10.17 6.75 -1.96
CA ASP A 42 -10.72 8.04 -1.55
C ASP A 42 -11.44 7.97 -0.18
N ARG A 43 -12.26 6.93 0.03
CA ARG A 43 -12.96 6.75 1.30
C ARG A 43 -12.07 6.28 2.43
N VAL A 44 -11.13 5.39 2.16
CA VAL A 44 -10.16 4.94 3.17
C VAL A 44 -9.30 6.11 3.62
N GLU A 45 -8.79 6.91 2.69
CA GLU A 45 -7.99 8.09 2.96
C GLU A 45 -8.79 9.12 3.79
N ALA A 46 -10.00 9.46 3.38
CA ALA A 46 -10.87 10.35 4.14
C ALA A 46 -11.25 9.83 5.54
N THR A 47 -11.35 8.49 5.70
CA THR A 47 -11.59 7.87 7.01
C THR A 47 -10.36 7.99 7.91
N LEU A 48 -9.17 7.74 7.35
CA LEU A 48 -7.91 7.85 8.06
C LEU A 48 -7.59 9.30 8.44
N GLU A 49 -7.84 10.26 7.55
CA GLU A 49 -7.72 11.69 7.87
C GLU A 49 -8.63 12.05 9.04
N ARG A 50 -9.88 11.57 9.03
CA ARG A 50 -10.83 11.84 10.12
C ARG A 50 -10.37 11.21 11.43
N GLN A 51 -9.97 9.94 11.41
CA GLN A 51 -9.44 9.27 12.59
C GLN A 51 -8.12 9.89 13.07
N GLY A 52 -7.25 10.28 12.14
CA GLY A 52 -6.01 10.98 12.44
C GLY A 52 -6.25 12.34 13.08
N SER A 53 -7.23 13.11 12.57
CA SER A 53 -7.64 14.39 13.14
C SER A 53 -8.19 14.23 14.58
N GLU A 54 -8.92 13.17 14.84
CA GLU A 54 -9.36 12.82 16.21
C GLU A 54 -8.17 12.49 17.11
N LEU A 55 -7.17 11.77 16.60
CA LEU A 55 -5.97 11.36 17.34
C LEU A 55 -5.01 12.49 17.70
N ILE A 56 -4.99 13.58 16.95
CA ILE A 56 -4.21 14.78 17.29
C ILE A 56 -5.08 15.88 17.88
N ALA A 57 -6.37 15.62 18.08
CA ALA A 57 -7.39 16.58 18.52
C ALA A 57 -7.54 17.81 17.60
N ALA A 58 -7.07 17.73 16.34
CA ALA A 58 -7.04 18.81 15.36
C ALA A 58 -6.88 18.25 13.94
N ASP A 59 -6.93 19.08 12.90
CA ASP A 59 -6.58 18.71 11.53
C ASP A 59 -5.07 18.89 11.28
N LEU A 60 -4.43 19.81 12.02
CA LEU A 60 -3.00 20.11 11.95
C LEU A 60 -2.50 20.55 13.33
N ALA A 61 -1.30 20.09 13.71
CA ALA A 61 -0.66 20.47 14.97
C ALA A 61 0.76 20.98 14.73
N LEU A 62 1.10 22.13 15.29
CA LEU A 62 2.49 22.59 15.46
C LEU A 62 2.95 22.25 16.87
N GLU A 63 4.13 21.66 16.97
CA GLU A 63 4.72 21.24 18.23
C GLU A 63 6.13 21.84 18.39
N SER A 64 6.45 22.34 19.57
CA SER A 64 7.77 22.89 19.89
C SER A 64 8.10 22.74 21.38
N SER A 65 9.39 22.61 21.68
CA SER A 65 9.90 22.71 23.06
C SER A 65 9.98 24.15 23.58
N GLN A 66 9.74 25.14 22.74
CA GLN A 66 9.72 26.56 23.08
C GLN A 66 8.35 27.17 22.75
N PRO A 67 7.97 28.30 23.37
CA PRO A 67 6.72 28.98 23.04
C PRO A 67 6.63 29.28 21.54
N LEU A 68 5.52 28.87 20.93
CA LEU A 68 5.26 29.12 19.51
C LEU A 68 4.98 30.61 19.25
N ASP A 69 5.51 31.11 18.14
CA ASP A 69 5.30 32.50 17.72
C ASP A 69 3.81 32.80 17.51
N VAL A 70 3.35 33.94 18.00
CA VAL A 70 1.96 34.38 17.92
C VAL A 70 1.48 34.53 16.47
N ARG A 71 2.38 34.74 15.50
CA ARG A 71 2.04 34.86 14.08
C ARG A 71 1.36 33.59 13.55
N PHE A 72 1.68 32.37 14.06
CA PHE A 72 1.04 31.15 13.63
C PHE A 72 -0.46 31.12 14.00
N SER A 73 -0.81 31.52 15.22
CA SER A 73 -2.22 31.58 15.63
C SER A 73 -2.96 32.76 14.95
N ALA A 74 -2.30 33.88 14.72
CA ALA A 74 -2.89 35.03 14.04
C ALA A 74 -3.22 34.70 12.57
N GLU A 75 -2.32 34.00 11.87
CA GLU A 75 -2.57 33.58 10.49
C GLU A 75 -3.67 32.52 10.40
N ALA A 76 -3.76 31.57 11.35
CA ALA A 76 -4.85 30.63 11.41
C ALA A 76 -6.21 31.36 11.52
N GLN A 77 -6.31 32.35 12.41
CA GLN A 77 -7.52 33.16 12.55
C GLN A 77 -7.82 34.01 11.30
N ALA A 78 -6.79 34.59 10.66
CA ALA A 78 -6.96 35.37 9.42
C ALA A 78 -7.54 34.53 8.27
N ARG A 79 -7.27 33.20 8.27
CA ARG A 79 -7.82 32.23 7.32
C ARG A 79 -9.16 31.62 7.76
N GLY A 80 -9.73 32.04 8.86
CA GLY A 80 -10.97 31.54 9.41
C GLY A 80 -10.85 30.13 10.00
N LEU A 81 -9.65 29.71 10.40
CA LEU A 81 -9.38 28.46 11.07
C LEU A 81 -9.58 28.61 12.58
N ARG A 82 -10.08 27.56 13.24
CA ARG A 82 -10.11 27.48 14.71
C ARG A 82 -8.72 27.08 15.19
N SER A 83 -8.31 27.62 16.33
CA SER A 83 -7.05 27.24 16.96
C SER A 83 -7.18 27.11 18.47
N ALA A 84 -6.48 26.13 19.06
CA ALA A 84 -6.37 25.94 20.50
C ALA A 84 -4.91 25.66 20.86
N ARG A 85 -4.47 26.17 22.01
CA ARG A 85 -3.12 25.94 22.52
C ARG A 85 -3.17 24.90 23.64
N THR A 86 -2.20 24.00 23.64
CA THR A 86 -2.01 23.06 24.73
C THR A 86 -0.54 23.06 25.16
N LEU A 87 -0.32 22.84 26.44
CA LEU A 87 1.02 22.70 27.04
C LEU A 87 1.06 21.37 27.81
N GLU A 88 2.07 20.56 27.53
CA GLU A 88 2.25 19.27 28.17
C GLU A 88 3.63 19.21 28.87
N PHE A 89 3.64 18.78 30.14
CA PHE A 89 4.85 18.68 30.93
C PHE A 89 4.67 17.68 32.07
N ARG A 90 5.80 17.14 32.58
CA ARG A 90 5.79 16.28 33.74
C ARG A 90 5.92 17.11 35.00
N SER A 91 5.12 16.81 36.03
CA SER A 91 5.14 17.47 37.32
C SER A 91 4.85 16.49 38.45
N VAL A 92 5.01 16.94 39.67
CA VAL A 92 4.68 16.17 40.88
C VAL A 92 3.48 16.84 41.55
N VAL A 93 2.41 16.06 41.77
CA VAL A 93 1.30 16.50 42.60
C VAL A 93 1.45 15.93 44.00
N MET A 94 1.01 16.72 44.97
CA MET A 94 1.16 16.37 46.41
C MET A 94 -0.19 15.88 46.91
N GLY A 95 -0.18 14.64 47.41
CA GLY A 95 -1.19 14.03 48.25
C GLY A 95 -0.53 13.55 49.54
N GLU A 96 -0.93 12.43 50.12
CA GLU A 96 -0.20 11.81 51.25
C GLU A 96 1.24 11.42 50.85
N ARG A 97 1.45 11.12 49.58
CA ARG A 97 2.75 10.86 48.92
C ARG A 97 2.89 11.68 47.64
N PRO A 98 4.12 12.14 47.31
CA PRO A 98 4.34 12.81 46.04
C PRO A 98 4.16 11.81 44.89
N GLN A 99 3.40 12.21 43.87
CA GLN A 99 3.09 11.38 42.69
C GLN A 99 3.48 12.11 41.43
N LEU A 100 4.33 11.50 40.61
CA LEU A 100 4.66 12.00 39.28
C LEU A 100 3.44 11.87 38.37
N VAL A 101 3.07 12.95 37.70
CA VAL A 101 1.93 13.02 36.76
C VAL A 101 2.35 13.70 35.47
N LEU A 102 1.59 13.39 34.41
CA LEU A 102 1.66 14.14 33.16
C LEU A 102 0.58 15.23 33.20
N MET A 103 1.02 16.49 33.32
CA MET A 103 0.16 17.66 33.31
C MET A 103 -0.10 18.11 31.89
N LYS A 104 -1.36 18.40 31.55
CA LYS A 104 -1.75 19.03 30.31
C LYS A 104 -2.66 20.20 30.57
N ALA A 105 -2.18 21.39 30.22
CA ALA A 105 -2.93 22.62 30.28
C ALA A 105 -3.52 22.96 28.91
N VAL A 106 -4.84 23.16 28.82
CA VAL A 106 -5.59 23.30 27.56
C VAL A 106 -6.39 24.58 27.50
N ASP A 107 -6.54 25.15 26.30
CA ASP A 107 -7.47 26.25 26.05
C ASP A 107 -8.94 25.71 26.17
N PRO A 108 -9.92 26.59 26.43
CA PRO A 108 -11.34 26.18 26.56
C PRO A 108 -11.92 25.47 25.32
N ASP A 109 -11.41 25.82 24.14
CA ASP A 109 -11.87 25.23 22.86
C ASP A 109 -11.27 23.86 22.53
N TYR A 110 -10.42 23.33 23.41
CA TYR A 110 -9.87 21.98 23.27
C TYR A 110 -10.88 20.90 23.67
N PRO A 111 -11.03 19.82 22.89
CA PRO A 111 -10.38 19.48 21.65
C PRO A 111 -11.06 20.14 20.43
N LEU A 112 -10.29 20.42 19.36
CA LEU A 112 -10.87 20.93 18.10
C LEU A 112 -11.50 19.83 17.24
N ARG A 113 -11.04 18.59 17.42
CA ARG A 113 -11.54 17.33 16.81
C ARG A 113 -11.62 16.25 17.86
N GLY A 114 -12.54 15.29 17.69
CA GLY A 114 -12.80 14.28 18.71
C GLY A 114 -13.58 14.84 19.90
N GLN A 115 -13.69 14.04 20.96
CA GLN A 115 -14.41 14.39 22.18
C GLN A 115 -13.65 13.88 23.39
N LEU A 116 -13.60 14.67 24.46
CA LEU A 116 -13.19 14.20 25.78
C LEU A 116 -14.30 13.34 26.38
N ARG A 117 -13.94 12.33 27.14
CA ARG A 117 -14.90 11.55 27.91
C ARG A 117 -14.58 11.64 29.40
N ILE A 118 -15.58 11.92 30.18
CA ILE A 118 -15.43 12.08 31.64
C ILE A 118 -16.48 11.25 32.39
N SER A 119 -16.13 10.83 33.60
CA SER A 119 -17.05 10.16 34.52
C SER A 119 -17.11 10.90 35.86
N GLU A 120 -18.25 10.85 36.53
CA GLU A 120 -18.47 11.46 37.84
C GLU A 120 -18.12 10.52 39.00
N ALA A 121 -17.83 9.23 38.72
CA ALA A 121 -17.38 8.26 39.71
C ALA A 121 -16.59 7.15 39.01
N PRO A 122 -15.68 6.42 39.72
CA PRO A 122 -14.82 5.38 39.09
C PRO A 122 -15.56 4.29 38.32
N ASP A 123 -16.81 3.95 38.75
CA ASP A 123 -17.62 2.89 38.16
C ASP A 123 -18.89 3.44 37.46
N ALA A 124 -19.00 4.76 37.31
CA ALA A 124 -20.14 5.38 36.62
C ALA A 124 -19.90 5.38 35.10
N PRO A 125 -20.96 5.33 34.28
CA PRO A 125 -20.81 5.46 32.84
C PRO A 125 -20.18 6.81 32.48
N ASP A 126 -19.30 6.81 31.50
CA ASP A 126 -18.69 8.03 31.01
C ASP A 126 -19.63 8.80 30.07
N ARG A 127 -19.44 10.09 29.96
CA ARG A 127 -20.15 10.96 29.03
C ARG A 127 -19.19 11.80 28.19
N PRO A 128 -19.50 12.05 26.91
CA PRO A 128 -18.70 12.94 26.10
C PRO A 128 -18.85 14.40 26.52
N VAL A 129 -17.76 15.16 26.38
CA VAL A 129 -17.73 16.62 26.56
C VAL A 129 -16.89 17.27 25.47
N ASP A 130 -17.30 18.44 25.03
CA ASP A 130 -16.69 19.14 23.88
C ASP A 130 -15.73 20.25 24.32
N SER A 131 -15.42 20.38 25.60
CA SER A 131 -14.52 21.41 26.15
C SER A 131 -13.70 20.87 27.30
N GLY A 132 -12.51 21.47 27.51
CA GLY A 132 -11.65 21.16 28.64
C GLY A 132 -12.21 21.57 30.01
N PRO A 133 -11.44 21.34 31.11
CA PRO A 133 -11.87 21.69 32.46
C PRO A 133 -12.18 23.18 32.58
N PRO A 134 -13.19 23.58 33.39
CA PRO A 134 -13.39 24.97 33.79
C PRO A 134 -12.20 25.52 34.56
N VAL A 135 -12.07 26.83 34.60
CA VAL A 135 -11.05 27.51 35.43
C VAL A 135 -11.26 27.14 36.90
N GLY A 136 -10.18 26.78 37.60
CA GLY A 136 -10.21 26.33 38.98
C GLY A 136 -10.48 24.84 39.18
N GLU A 137 -10.70 24.08 38.12
CA GLU A 137 -10.94 22.64 38.16
C GLU A 137 -9.88 21.85 37.40
N VAL A 138 -9.65 20.61 37.84
CA VAL A 138 -8.83 19.61 37.15
C VAL A 138 -9.61 18.32 36.94
N TRP A 139 -9.32 17.66 35.82
CA TRP A 139 -9.81 16.30 35.53
C TRP A 139 -8.62 15.36 35.57
N VAL A 140 -8.75 14.22 36.23
CA VAL A 140 -7.66 13.28 36.45
C VAL A 140 -8.05 11.89 36.00
N GLU A 141 -7.05 11.12 35.59
CA GLU A 141 -7.23 9.71 35.28
C GLU A 141 -7.59 8.91 36.55
N SER A 142 -8.48 7.90 36.40
CA SER A 142 -8.99 7.09 37.52
C SER A 142 -7.88 6.46 38.39
N ARG A 143 -6.72 6.15 37.79
CA ARG A 143 -5.54 5.62 38.47
C ARG A 143 -4.98 6.59 39.53
N LEU A 144 -4.96 7.89 39.23
CA LEU A 144 -4.47 8.90 40.17
C LEU A 144 -5.34 9.02 41.42
N LEU A 145 -6.66 8.89 41.30
CA LEU A 145 -7.57 8.86 42.44
C LEU A 145 -7.22 7.77 43.45
N ARG A 146 -6.93 6.57 42.95
CA ARG A 146 -6.56 5.43 43.81
C ARG A 146 -5.18 5.61 44.45
N LEU A 147 -4.22 6.22 43.74
CA LEU A 147 -2.87 6.43 44.22
C LEU A 147 -2.80 7.47 45.33
N LEU A 148 -3.69 8.50 45.31
CA LEU A 148 -3.70 9.62 46.25
C LEU A 148 -4.88 9.57 47.24
N ASP A 149 -5.73 8.53 47.18
CA ASP A 149 -6.95 8.36 47.99
C ASP A 149 -7.90 9.57 47.89
N LEU A 150 -8.08 10.12 46.69
CA LEU A 150 -8.87 11.30 46.42
C LEU A 150 -10.28 10.94 45.92
N ARG A 151 -11.22 11.84 46.21
CA ARG A 151 -12.62 11.79 45.73
C ARG A 151 -12.95 13.01 44.89
N ILE A 152 -13.94 12.87 44.02
CA ILE A 152 -14.44 14.00 43.24
C ILE A 152 -14.97 15.07 44.21
N GLY A 153 -14.57 16.31 43.97
CA GLY A 153 -14.84 17.44 44.84
C GLY A 153 -13.68 17.83 45.76
N ASP A 154 -12.69 16.95 45.98
CA ASP A 154 -11.51 17.26 46.79
C ASP A 154 -10.63 18.28 46.06
N SER A 155 -9.71 18.91 46.81
CA SER A 155 -8.72 19.82 46.26
C SER A 155 -7.39 19.12 46.06
N LEU A 156 -6.84 19.24 44.84
CA LEU A 156 -5.51 18.73 44.48
C LEU A 156 -4.52 19.91 44.48
N SER A 157 -3.40 19.75 45.18
CA SER A 157 -2.32 20.75 45.13
C SER A 157 -1.45 20.52 43.89
N VAL A 158 -1.46 21.52 43.01
CA VAL A 158 -0.69 21.51 41.76
C VAL A 158 0.27 22.71 41.77
N GLY A 159 1.53 22.44 42.12
CA GLY A 159 2.47 23.50 42.38
C GLY A 159 2.01 24.39 43.56
N GLU A 160 1.91 25.69 43.37
CA GLU A 160 1.44 26.67 44.34
C GLU A 160 -0.09 26.81 44.39
N ALA A 161 -0.80 26.30 43.34
CA ALA A 161 -2.27 26.41 43.24
C ALA A 161 -2.98 25.20 43.88
N ARG A 162 -4.21 25.47 44.36
CA ARG A 162 -5.14 24.41 44.78
C ARG A 162 -6.32 24.39 43.81
N LEU A 163 -6.47 23.32 43.07
CA LEU A 163 -7.50 23.14 42.08
C LEU A 163 -8.50 22.05 42.54
N ARG A 164 -9.77 22.25 42.26
CA ARG A 164 -10.82 21.29 42.61
C ARG A 164 -10.82 20.14 41.61
N LEU A 165 -10.96 18.92 42.12
CA LEU A 165 -11.15 17.73 41.30
C LEU A 165 -12.59 17.67 40.78
N GLY A 166 -12.80 18.04 39.50
CA GLY A 166 -14.12 18.16 38.90
C GLY A 166 -14.67 16.86 38.31
N ALA A 167 -13.84 16.05 37.70
CA ALA A 167 -14.24 14.80 37.03
C ALA A 167 -13.07 13.81 36.87
N ILE A 168 -13.41 12.57 36.50
CA ILE A 168 -12.46 11.55 36.08
C ILE A 168 -12.36 11.60 34.56
N LEU A 169 -11.15 11.79 34.04
CA LEU A 169 -10.87 11.69 32.62
C LEU A 169 -10.76 10.21 32.23
N THR A 170 -11.69 9.73 31.41
CA THR A 170 -11.73 8.34 30.96
C THR A 170 -11.14 8.19 29.58
N ASP A 171 -11.27 9.19 28.70
CA ASP A 171 -10.72 9.19 27.37
C ASP A 171 -10.36 10.60 26.89
N GLU A 172 -9.26 10.71 26.15
CA GLU A 172 -8.74 11.94 25.58
C GLU A 172 -8.27 11.67 24.14
N PRO A 173 -8.68 12.49 23.14
CA PRO A 173 -8.41 12.20 21.73
C PRO A 173 -6.93 12.00 21.40
N ASP A 174 -6.02 12.82 21.90
CA ASP A 174 -4.58 12.77 21.60
C ASP A 174 -3.76 11.93 22.59
N GLN A 175 -4.41 11.01 23.30
CA GLN A 175 -3.78 10.09 24.25
C GLN A 175 -2.81 9.10 23.58
N GLY A 176 -2.93 8.86 22.29
CA GLY A 176 -2.30 7.74 21.58
C GLY A 176 -0.82 7.85 21.24
N ARG A 177 -0.11 8.94 21.60
CA ARG A 177 1.26 9.17 21.13
C ARG A 177 2.38 8.46 21.91
N SER A 178 2.10 7.86 23.06
CA SER A 178 3.13 7.18 23.82
C SER A 178 2.58 5.98 24.60
N PHE A 179 2.84 4.80 24.06
CA PHE A 179 2.64 3.53 24.78
C PHE A 179 3.46 3.43 26.09
N PHE A 180 4.42 4.34 26.27
CA PHE A 180 5.35 4.35 27.41
C PHE A 180 5.06 5.44 28.44
N ASN A 181 3.93 6.16 28.34
CA ASN A 181 3.57 7.16 29.35
C ASN A 181 2.96 6.48 30.59
N ILE A 182 3.82 6.19 31.55
CA ILE A 182 3.51 5.47 32.80
C ILE A 182 2.87 6.42 33.82
N ALA A 183 3.06 7.74 33.69
CA ALA A 183 2.55 8.73 34.64
C ALA A 183 1.05 8.99 34.43
N PRO A 184 0.22 8.96 35.52
CA PRO A 184 -1.18 9.32 35.44
C PRO A 184 -1.38 10.75 34.91
N ARG A 185 -2.45 10.98 34.17
CA ARG A 185 -2.74 12.28 33.56
C ARG A 185 -3.57 13.20 34.42
N VAL A 186 -3.26 14.48 34.31
CA VAL A 186 -4.01 15.60 34.90
C VAL A 186 -4.26 16.64 33.84
N LEU A 187 -5.53 16.87 33.50
CA LEU A 187 -5.98 17.90 32.57
C LEU A 187 -6.42 19.14 33.35
N MET A 188 -5.92 20.31 32.99
CA MET A 188 -6.26 21.58 33.63
C MET A 188 -6.55 22.67 32.60
N ASN A 189 -7.23 23.74 33.03
CA ASN A 189 -7.40 24.91 32.20
C ASN A 189 -6.07 25.70 32.10
N ARG A 190 -5.75 26.18 30.92
CA ARG A 190 -4.52 26.95 30.69
C ARG A 190 -4.49 28.26 31.47
N ALA A 191 -5.66 28.87 31.76
CA ALA A 191 -5.74 30.08 32.57
C ALA A 191 -5.25 29.87 34.01
N ASP A 192 -5.28 28.62 34.53
CA ASP A 192 -4.81 28.33 35.90
C ASP A 192 -3.28 28.11 35.97
N LEU A 193 -2.62 27.98 34.81
CA LEU A 193 -1.22 27.53 34.72
C LEU A 193 -0.26 28.46 35.42
N ASP A 194 -0.40 29.79 35.23
CA ASP A 194 0.48 30.79 35.83
C ASP A 194 0.39 30.77 37.36
N ALA A 195 -0.82 30.51 37.91
CA ALA A 195 -1.04 30.38 39.34
C ALA A 195 -0.36 29.17 39.99
N THR A 196 0.01 28.17 39.19
CA THR A 196 0.69 26.96 39.70
C THR A 196 2.19 27.15 39.94
N GLY A 197 2.81 28.18 39.34
CA GLY A 197 4.26 28.37 39.41
C GLY A 197 5.12 27.24 38.84
N LEU A 198 4.54 26.29 38.12
CA LEU A 198 5.22 25.07 37.67
C LEU A 198 6.15 25.29 36.46
N ILE A 199 5.92 26.35 35.69
CA ILE A 199 6.70 26.62 34.48
C ILE A 199 7.75 27.67 34.77
N GLY A 200 9.02 27.29 34.71
CA GLY A 200 10.20 28.14 34.82
C GLY A 200 11.12 28.01 33.61
N PRO A 201 12.20 28.83 33.55
CA PRO A 201 13.12 28.82 32.41
C PRO A 201 13.78 27.46 32.07
N ALA A 202 13.87 26.58 33.05
CA ALA A 202 14.45 25.22 32.90
C ALA A 202 13.40 24.13 32.74
N SER A 203 12.11 24.47 32.71
CA SER A 203 11.04 23.47 32.59
C SER A 203 11.01 22.88 31.18
N ARG A 204 10.94 21.55 31.10
CA ARG A 204 10.72 20.86 29.83
C ARG A 204 9.23 20.86 29.54
N VAL A 205 8.80 21.70 28.62
CA VAL A 205 7.41 21.89 28.23
C VAL A 205 7.26 21.66 26.74
N THR A 206 6.28 20.88 26.36
CA THR A 206 5.88 20.75 24.97
C THR A 206 4.72 21.72 24.70
N HIS A 207 4.95 22.68 23.85
CA HIS A 207 3.95 23.63 23.39
C HIS A 207 3.32 23.13 22.10
N ARG A 208 1.99 23.07 22.05
CA ARG A 208 1.28 22.72 20.84
C ARG A 208 0.28 23.80 20.46
N LEU A 209 0.18 24.08 19.16
CA LEU A 209 -0.88 24.84 18.55
C LEU A 209 -1.68 23.93 17.63
N LEU A 210 -2.88 23.63 18.05
CA LEU A 210 -3.85 22.82 17.33
C LEU A 210 -4.65 23.71 16.39
N ILE A 211 -4.92 23.25 15.17
CA ILE A 211 -5.60 24.01 14.13
C ILE A 211 -6.61 23.11 13.45
N ALA A 212 -7.84 23.61 13.26
CA ALA A 212 -8.91 22.88 12.59
C ALA A 212 -9.79 23.81 11.73
N GLY A 213 -10.24 23.28 10.59
CA GLY A 213 -11.10 24.03 9.69
C GLY A 213 -11.45 23.31 8.41
N ALA A 214 -11.74 24.06 7.34
CA ALA A 214 -11.98 23.50 6.02
C ALA A 214 -10.68 23.00 5.39
N ALA A 215 -10.69 21.85 4.72
CA ALA A 215 -9.52 21.20 4.14
C ALA A 215 -8.69 22.17 3.26
N THR A 216 -9.32 22.91 2.36
CA THR A 216 -8.62 23.89 1.50
C THR A 216 -7.91 25.01 2.27
N ALA A 217 -8.46 25.43 3.41
CA ALA A 217 -7.84 26.45 4.27
C ALA A 217 -6.69 25.84 5.09
N ILE A 218 -6.81 24.58 5.52
CA ILE A 218 -5.76 23.81 6.18
C ILE A 218 -4.57 23.60 5.23
N ASP A 219 -4.80 23.17 3.99
CA ASP A 219 -3.75 23.01 2.99
C ASP A 219 -3.00 24.33 2.72
N ALA A 220 -3.75 25.41 2.51
CA ALA A 220 -3.15 26.72 2.31
C ALA A 220 -2.38 27.24 3.55
N TYR A 221 -2.81 26.85 4.76
CA TYR A 221 -2.08 27.16 5.99
C TYR A 221 -0.82 26.29 6.12
N ARG A 222 -0.91 24.99 5.79
CA ARG A 222 0.22 24.05 5.79
C ARG A 222 1.35 24.55 4.89
N ASP A 223 1.03 24.94 3.65
CA ASP A 223 2.00 25.47 2.69
C ASP A 223 2.65 26.77 3.19
N TRP A 224 1.86 27.65 3.80
CA TRP A 224 2.35 28.89 4.37
C TRP A 224 3.26 28.64 5.58
N ALA A 225 2.86 27.73 6.49
CA ALA A 225 3.61 27.39 7.69
C ALA A 225 4.92 26.68 7.34
N GLY A 226 4.87 25.67 6.45
CA GLY A 226 6.02 24.84 6.07
C GLY A 226 7.25 25.65 5.62
N THR A 227 7.04 26.79 4.94
CA THR A 227 8.15 27.68 4.53
C THR A 227 8.69 28.58 5.64
N ARG A 228 8.10 28.55 6.84
CA ARG A 228 8.38 29.49 7.96
C ARG A 228 8.66 28.80 9.28
N LEU A 229 8.71 27.45 9.27
CA LEU A 229 9.04 26.67 10.45
C LEU A 229 10.49 26.94 10.86
N ALA A 230 10.71 27.12 12.16
CA ALA A 230 12.04 27.08 12.74
C ALA A 230 12.46 25.60 12.97
N ALA A 231 13.74 25.32 13.05
CA ALA A 231 14.27 23.98 13.22
C ALA A 231 13.73 23.21 14.45
N ASN A 232 13.23 23.93 15.46
CA ASN A 232 12.65 23.37 16.68
C ASN A 232 11.12 23.23 16.64
N VAL A 233 10.47 23.51 15.50
CA VAL A 233 9.01 23.42 15.33
C VAL A 233 8.68 22.30 14.37
N THR A 234 7.95 21.31 14.85
CA THR A 234 7.46 20.20 14.05
C THR A 234 6.00 20.45 13.66
N LEU A 235 5.70 20.32 12.38
CA LEU A 235 4.34 20.32 11.85
C LEU A 235 3.89 18.87 11.71
N THR A 236 2.78 18.52 12.34
CA THR A 236 2.20 17.16 12.27
C THR A 236 0.83 17.24 11.66
N ASP A 237 0.61 16.48 10.63
CA ASP A 237 -0.65 16.27 9.93
C ASP A 237 -1.46 15.12 10.58
N ALA A 238 -2.76 15.10 10.32
CA ALA A 238 -3.65 14.02 10.72
C ALA A 238 -3.20 12.65 10.18
N LEU A 239 -2.67 12.58 8.95
CA LEU A 239 -2.14 11.36 8.35
C LEU A 239 -0.82 10.90 8.97
N GLU A 240 -0.02 11.84 9.49
CA GLU A 240 1.25 11.57 10.17
C GLU A 240 1.08 11.22 11.67
N ALA A 241 -0.15 11.32 12.17
CA ALA A 241 -0.46 11.03 13.59
C ALA A 241 -0.11 9.58 13.97
N ARG A 242 -0.19 8.65 13.03
CA ARG A 242 0.23 7.25 13.17
C ARG A 242 1.07 6.83 11.96
N PRO A 243 2.37 7.06 11.97
CA PRO A 243 3.26 6.77 10.84
C PRO A 243 3.18 5.31 10.36
N GLU A 244 2.94 4.37 11.29
CA GLU A 244 2.85 2.94 10.99
C GLU A 244 1.62 2.64 10.12
N PHE A 245 0.47 3.24 10.44
CA PHE A 245 -0.77 3.06 9.66
C PHE A 245 -0.72 3.86 8.35
N GLY A 246 -0.26 5.11 8.40
CA GLY A 246 -0.12 5.97 7.23
C GLY A 246 0.76 5.32 6.15
N SER A 247 1.94 4.83 6.54
CA SER A 247 2.86 4.16 5.62
C SER A 247 2.32 2.84 5.05
N ALA A 248 1.54 2.07 5.84
CA ALA A 248 0.91 0.85 5.37
C ALA A 248 -0.19 1.13 4.35
N VAL A 249 -1.03 2.13 4.61
CA VAL A 249 -2.11 2.53 3.69
C VAL A 249 -1.53 3.16 2.42
N GLU A 250 -0.50 3.98 2.53
CA GLU A 250 0.17 4.55 1.36
C GLU A 250 0.78 3.45 0.47
N ARG A 251 1.43 2.45 1.05
CA ARG A 251 1.92 1.28 0.31
C ARG A 251 0.79 0.50 -0.35
N ALA A 252 -0.30 0.25 0.39
CA ALA A 252 -1.47 -0.44 -0.15
C ALA A 252 -2.12 0.36 -1.31
N SER A 253 -2.27 1.67 -1.15
CA SER A 253 -2.80 2.57 -2.18
C SER A 253 -1.92 2.57 -3.42
N ARG A 254 -0.60 2.72 -3.29
CA ARG A 254 0.35 2.61 -4.41
C ARG A 254 0.24 1.26 -5.12
N PHE A 255 0.11 0.18 -4.36
CA PHE A 255 -0.07 -1.16 -4.93
C PHE A 255 -1.39 -1.29 -5.70
N LEU A 256 -2.50 -0.78 -5.16
CA LEU A 256 -3.80 -0.78 -5.82
C LEU A 256 -3.77 0.04 -7.13
N HIS A 257 -3.09 1.19 -7.13
CA HIS A 257 -2.88 1.99 -8.34
C HIS A 257 -2.05 1.24 -9.39
N LEU A 258 -0.99 0.55 -9.00
CA LEU A 258 -0.21 -0.30 -9.91
C LEU A 258 -1.04 -1.44 -10.50
N ALA A 259 -1.87 -2.10 -9.69
CA ALA A 259 -2.77 -3.15 -10.15
C ALA A 259 -3.82 -2.63 -11.17
N THR A 260 -4.34 -1.42 -10.97
CA THR A 260 -5.24 -0.79 -11.96
C THR A 260 -4.51 -0.46 -13.26
N LEU A 261 -3.24 -0.08 -13.21
CA LEU A 261 -2.42 0.19 -14.37
C LEU A 261 -2.19 -1.09 -15.19
N VAL A 262 -1.93 -2.23 -14.53
CA VAL A 262 -1.87 -3.54 -15.19
C VAL A 262 -3.20 -3.89 -15.85
N THR A 263 -4.32 -3.67 -15.16
CA THR A 263 -5.66 -3.88 -15.72
C THR A 263 -5.91 -3.01 -16.96
N LEU A 264 -5.46 -1.75 -16.91
CA LEU A 264 -5.52 -0.81 -18.04
C LEU A 264 -4.72 -1.31 -19.26
N LEU A 265 -3.50 -1.80 -19.05
CA LEU A 265 -2.65 -2.36 -20.10
C LEU A 265 -3.30 -3.58 -20.77
N VAL A 266 -3.80 -4.52 -19.96
CA VAL A 266 -4.47 -5.73 -20.41
C VAL A 266 -5.73 -5.35 -21.20
N ALA A 267 -6.55 -4.48 -20.68
CA ALA A 267 -7.77 -4.03 -21.35
C ALA A 267 -7.49 -3.19 -22.60
N GLY A 268 -6.42 -2.39 -22.61
CA GLY A 268 -5.94 -1.68 -23.78
C GLY A 268 -5.61 -2.63 -24.95
N ALA A 269 -4.97 -3.77 -24.63
CA ALA A 269 -4.73 -4.82 -25.62
C ALA A 269 -6.04 -5.44 -26.14
N ALA A 270 -7.04 -5.68 -25.28
CA ALA A 270 -8.36 -6.16 -25.68
C ALA A 270 -9.08 -5.15 -26.59
N ILE A 271 -9.03 -3.86 -26.24
CA ILE A 271 -9.60 -2.76 -27.05
C ILE A 271 -8.91 -2.68 -28.42
N ALA A 272 -7.59 -2.80 -28.49
CA ALA A 272 -6.84 -2.79 -29.76
C ALA A 272 -7.25 -3.96 -30.67
N LEU A 273 -7.34 -5.18 -30.11
CA LEU A 273 -7.77 -6.38 -30.85
C LEU A 273 -9.24 -6.25 -31.33
N ALA A 274 -10.13 -5.78 -30.46
CA ALA A 274 -11.53 -5.57 -30.78
C ALA A 274 -11.71 -4.49 -31.87
N SER A 275 -10.91 -3.41 -31.82
CA SER A 275 -10.93 -2.33 -32.77
C SER A 275 -10.43 -2.75 -34.16
N GLN A 276 -9.39 -3.59 -34.25
CA GLN A 276 -8.92 -4.15 -35.49
C GLN A 276 -10.04 -4.97 -36.19
N ARG A 277 -10.74 -5.80 -35.42
CA ARG A 277 -11.88 -6.57 -35.93
C ARG A 277 -13.03 -5.70 -36.43
N LEU A 278 -13.35 -4.63 -35.68
CA LEU A 278 -14.37 -3.65 -36.07
C LEU A 278 -14.00 -2.99 -37.39
N VAL A 279 -12.73 -2.63 -37.61
CA VAL A 279 -12.23 -2.04 -38.85
C VAL A 279 -12.37 -3.02 -40.01
N GLU A 280 -11.98 -4.29 -39.85
CA GLU A 280 -12.08 -5.29 -40.89
C GLU A 280 -13.54 -5.46 -41.36
N ARG A 281 -14.49 -5.53 -40.45
CA ARG A 281 -15.93 -5.67 -40.79
C ARG A 281 -16.55 -4.44 -41.41
N GLN A 282 -16.13 -3.24 -41.01
CA GLN A 282 -16.69 -2.00 -41.51
C GLN A 282 -16.05 -1.50 -42.80
N THR A 283 -15.00 -2.14 -43.27
CA THR A 283 -14.23 -1.73 -44.43
C THR A 283 -15.11 -1.69 -45.69
N ASP A 284 -15.96 -2.68 -45.92
CA ASP A 284 -16.83 -2.76 -47.11
C ASP A 284 -17.96 -1.72 -47.01
N ALA A 285 -18.54 -1.49 -45.83
CA ALA A 285 -19.57 -0.45 -45.62
C ALA A 285 -19.00 0.95 -45.88
N VAL A 286 -17.77 1.23 -45.40
CA VAL A 286 -17.08 2.51 -45.65
C VAL A 286 -16.75 2.67 -47.15
N ALA A 287 -16.33 1.58 -47.85
CA ALA A 287 -16.07 1.63 -49.28
C ALA A 287 -17.34 2.05 -50.08
N VAL A 288 -18.49 1.45 -49.70
CA VAL A 288 -19.78 1.83 -50.31
C VAL A 288 -20.14 3.30 -50.03
N MET A 289 -20.01 3.75 -48.79
CA MET A 289 -20.24 5.17 -48.44
C MET A 289 -19.37 6.12 -49.25
N ARG A 290 -18.11 5.74 -49.50
CA ARG A 290 -17.18 6.50 -50.33
C ARG A 290 -17.54 6.49 -51.81
N CYS A 291 -18.05 5.38 -52.33
CA CYS A 291 -18.60 5.31 -53.71
C CYS A 291 -19.82 6.23 -53.88
N LEU A 292 -20.63 6.38 -52.82
CA LEU A 292 -21.76 7.31 -52.78
C LEU A 292 -21.37 8.78 -52.58
N GLY A 293 -20.05 9.09 -52.57
CA GLY A 293 -19.55 10.47 -52.52
C GLY A 293 -19.28 11.02 -51.10
N ALA A 294 -19.29 10.19 -50.08
CA ALA A 294 -18.99 10.65 -48.72
C ALA A 294 -17.52 11.12 -48.58
N PRO A 295 -17.28 12.40 -48.22
CA PRO A 295 -15.92 12.93 -48.08
C PRO A 295 -15.23 12.37 -46.81
N ARG A 296 -13.88 12.32 -46.85
CA ARG A 296 -13.08 11.72 -45.76
C ARG A 296 -13.34 12.34 -44.38
N HIS A 297 -13.48 13.69 -44.35
CA HIS A 297 -13.70 14.41 -43.09
C HIS A 297 -15.05 14.09 -42.44
N LEU A 298 -16.10 13.86 -43.25
CA LEU A 298 -17.42 13.44 -42.76
C LEU A 298 -17.36 12.05 -42.16
N LEU A 299 -16.69 11.11 -42.83
CA LEU A 299 -16.48 9.74 -42.32
C LEU A 299 -15.72 9.75 -41.01
N MET A 300 -14.62 10.52 -40.92
CA MET A 300 -13.83 10.61 -39.66
C MET A 300 -14.67 11.22 -38.53
N ARG A 301 -15.42 12.30 -38.79
CA ARG A 301 -16.31 12.89 -37.77
C ARG A 301 -17.38 11.90 -37.29
N VAL A 302 -17.96 11.11 -38.17
CA VAL A 302 -18.97 10.10 -37.83
C VAL A 302 -18.33 8.96 -37.03
N LEU A 303 -17.16 8.47 -37.47
CA LEU A 303 -16.46 7.36 -36.79
C LEU A 303 -15.99 7.77 -35.41
N ILE A 304 -15.33 8.95 -35.25
CA ILE A 304 -14.85 9.45 -33.95
C ILE A 304 -16.03 9.80 -33.06
N GLY A 305 -17.06 10.51 -33.59
CA GLY A 305 -18.26 10.86 -32.82
C GLY A 305 -18.98 9.62 -32.29
N ARG A 306 -19.02 8.52 -33.06
CA ARG A 306 -19.56 7.23 -32.64
C ARG A 306 -18.73 6.62 -31.49
N LEU A 307 -17.41 6.63 -31.62
CA LEU A 307 -16.50 6.15 -30.54
C LEU A 307 -16.66 6.95 -29.27
N VAL A 308 -16.71 8.27 -29.34
CA VAL A 308 -16.86 9.14 -28.17
C VAL A 308 -18.18 8.87 -27.46
N LEU A 309 -19.30 8.83 -28.19
CA LEU A 309 -20.61 8.54 -27.61
C LEU A 309 -20.67 7.14 -26.98
N PHE A 310 -20.12 6.16 -27.67
CA PHE A 310 -20.02 4.80 -27.20
C PHE A 310 -19.11 4.73 -25.95
N GLY A 311 -17.96 5.40 -26.01
CA GLY A 311 -17.01 5.46 -24.91
C GLY A 311 -17.61 6.09 -23.66
N LEU A 312 -18.33 7.22 -23.79
CA LEU A 312 -19.03 7.85 -22.67
C LEU A 312 -20.08 6.93 -22.07
N ALA A 313 -20.91 6.30 -22.89
CA ALA A 313 -21.96 5.38 -22.40
C ALA A 313 -21.36 4.17 -21.67
N ALA A 314 -20.33 3.54 -22.25
CA ALA A 314 -19.65 2.40 -21.63
C ALA A 314 -18.89 2.82 -20.37
N SER A 315 -18.25 3.99 -20.35
CA SER A 315 -17.55 4.50 -19.16
C SER A 315 -18.52 4.86 -18.03
N LEU A 316 -19.70 5.41 -18.33
CA LEU A 316 -20.74 5.63 -17.31
C LEU A 316 -21.23 4.32 -16.68
N ILE A 317 -21.42 3.29 -17.51
CA ILE A 317 -21.76 1.94 -17.01
C ILE A 317 -20.61 1.40 -16.15
N GLY A 318 -19.37 1.59 -16.59
CA GLY A 318 -18.18 1.22 -15.83
C GLY A 318 -18.09 1.92 -14.47
N CYS A 319 -18.32 3.24 -14.43
CA CYS A 319 -18.38 4.01 -13.18
C CYS A 319 -19.48 3.50 -12.23
N LEU A 320 -20.66 3.18 -12.76
CA LEU A 320 -21.75 2.61 -11.97
C LEU A 320 -21.36 1.24 -11.37
N LEU A 321 -20.79 0.36 -12.20
CA LEU A 321 -20.31 -0.95 -11.73
C LEU A 321 -19.14 -0.82 -10.75
N GLY A 322 -18.24 0.14 -10.94
CA GLY A 322 -17.18 0.46 -9.99
C GLY A 322 -17.71 0.96 -8.66
N TRP A 323 -18.74 1.82 -8.69
CA TRP A 323 -19.42 2.27 -7.48
C TRP A 323 -20.15 1.13 -6.74
N LEU A 324 -20.84 0.24 -7.46
CA LEU A 324 -21.45 -0.95 -6.87
C LEU A 324 -20.38 -1.91 -6.33
N GLY A 325 -19.29 -2.06 -7.06
CA GLY A 325 -18.17 -2.88 -6.66
C GLY A 325 -17.54 -2.41 -5.35
N GLN A 326 -17.24 -1.12 -5.23
CA GLN A 326 -16.70 -0.59 -3.98
C GLN A 326 -17.68 -0.74 -2.82
N ALA A 327 -18.99 -0.63 -3.07
CA ALA A 327 -20.00 -0.87 -2.03
C ALA A 327 -19.97 -2.32 -1.52
N GLY A 328 -19.75 -3.29 -2.42
CA GLY A 328 -19.53 -4.70 -2.04
C GLY A 328 -18.25 -4.90 -1.22
N LEU A 329 -17.14 -4.26 -1.60
CA LEU A 329 -15.88 -4.31 -0.85
C LEU A 329 -16.02 -3.68 0.53
N LEU A 330 -16.66 -2.52 0.63
CA LEU A 330 -16.93 -1.86 1.90
C LEU A 330 -17.84 -2.69 2.80
N ALA A 331 -18.86 -3.36 2.25
CA ALA A 331 -19.70 -4.27 3.02
C ALA A 331 -18.92 -5.45 3.59
N ALA A 332 -17.92 -5.96 2.84
CA ALA A 332 -17.02 -7.01 3.32
C ALA A 332 -16.02 -6.51 4.40
N LEU A 333 -15.75 -5.21 4.44
CA LEU A 333 -14.83 -4.57 5.39
C LEU A 333 -15.54 -3.75 6.47
N ALA A 334 -16.88 -3.79 6.53
CA ALA A 334 -17.71 -2.94 7.42
C ALA A 334 -17.36 -3.11 8.90
N ASP A 335 -17.05 -4.32 9.33
CA ASP A 335 -16.65 -4.62 10.72
C ASP A 335 -15.37 -3.92 11.16
N TRP A 336 -14.57 -3.44 10.21
CA TRP A 336 -13.30 -2.78 10.48
C TRP A 336 -13.35 -1.26 10.32
N LEU A 337 -13.95 -0.80 9.22
CA LEU A 337 -13.99 0.63 8.88
C LEU A 337 -15.04 1.39 9.70
N GLY A 338 -15.88 0.66 10.44
CA GLY A 338 -17.03 1.26 11.14
C GLY A 338 -18.18 1.57 10.18
N THR A 339 -19.32 1.96 10.76
CA THR A 339 -20.55 2.27 10.01
C THR A 339 -20.59 3.69 9.44
N ASP A 340 -19.74 4.60 9.95
CA ASP A 340 -19.75 6.04 9.63
C ASP A 340 -18.68 6.43 8.59
N LEU A 341 -18.72 5.78 7.43
CA LEU A 341 -17.82 6.12 6.33
C LEU A 341 -18.25 7.44 5.67
N PRO A 342 -17.30 8.34 5.34
CA PRO A 342 -17.61 9.58 4.64
C PRO A 342 -18.25 9.31 3.27
N PRO A 343 -19.08 10.23 2.75
CA PRO A 343 -19.67 10.09 1.43
C PRO A 343 -18.58 10.04 0.35
N ALA A 344 -18.82 9.24 -0.71
CA ALA A 344 -17.88 9.14 -1.82
C ALA A 344 -17.75 10.49 -2.55
N SER A 345 -16.53 10.90 -2.87
CA SER A 345 -16.29 12.09 -3.70
C SER A 345 -16.65 11.82 -5.17
N PRO A 346 -16.95 12.85 -5.97
CA PRO A 346 -17.18 12.71 -7.41
C PRO A 346 -15.89 12.53 -8.23
N ALA A 347 -14.72 12.71 -7.63
CA ALA A 347 -13.42 12.68 -8.32
C ALA A 347 -13.16 11.36 -9.05
N PRO A 348 -13.39 10.16 -8.48
CA PRO A 348 -13.18 8.89 -9.16
C PRO A 348 -14.03 8.71 -10.42
N VAL A 349 -15.23 9.34 -10.50
CA VAL A 349 -16.06 9.30 -11.71
C VAL A 349 -15.40 10.08 -12.85
N LEU A 350 -14.87 11.26 -12.56
CA LEU A 350 -14.19 12.08 -13.56
C LEU A 350 -12.91 11.40 -14.07
N VAL A 351 -12.14 10.81 -13.15
CA VAL A 351 -10.95 10.01 -13.49
C VAL A 351 -11.33 8.82 -14.35
N GLY A 352 -12.37 8.07 -14.00
CA GLY A 352 -12.86 6.93 -14.77
C GLY A 352 -13.33 7.29 -16.17
N LEU A 353 -14.11 8.36 -16.32
CA LEU A 353 -14.57 8.86 -17.63
C LEU A 353 -13.40 9.31 -18.52
N ALA A 354 -12.48 10.07 -17.97
CA ALA A 354 -11.31 10.55 -18.69
C ALA A 354 -10.39 9.39 -19.11
N THR A 355 -10.08 8.47 -18.18
CA THR A 355 -9.26 7.28 -18.48
C THR A 355 -9.91 6.39 -19.53
N GLY A 356 -11.22 6.15 -19.41
CA GLY A 356 -11.97 5.36 -20.38
C GLY A 356 -11.92 5.97 -21.79
N LEU A 357 -12.11 7.28 -21.92
CA LEU A 357 -12.02 7.98 -23.21
C LEU A 357 -10.60 8.00 -23.77
N ILE A 358 -9.58 8.30 -22.95
CA ILE A 358 -8.17 8.32 -23.38
C ILE A 358 -7.77 6.92 -23.87
N THR A 359 -8.12 5.89 -23.11
CA THR A 359 -7.82 4.50 -23.50
C THR A 359 -8.52 4.11 -24.79
N LEU A 360 -9.82 4.37 -24.89
CA LEU A 360 -10.57 4.05 -26.10
C LEU A 360 -10.02 4.79 -27.32
N LEU A 361 -9.78 6.09 -27.21
CA LEU A 361 -9.27 6.89 -28.33
C LEU A 361 -7.84 6.48 -28.68
N GLY A 362 -6.97 6.27 -27.71
CA GLY A 362 -5.58 5.87 -27.94
C GLY A 362 -5.44 4.54 -28.67
N PHE A 363 -6.22 3.55 -28.29
CA PHE A 363 -6.13 2.20 -28.87
C PHE A 363 -7.07 1.97 -30.08
N ALA A 364 -8.21 2.66 -30.17
CA ALA A 364 -9.18 2.42 -31.25
C ALA A 364 -9.06 3.39 -32.44
N VAL A 365 -8.61 4.64 -32.22
CA VAL A 365 -8.52 5.62 -33.34
C VAL A 365 -7.47 5.24 -34.39
N PRO A 366 -6.26 4.75 -34.04
CA PRO A 366 -5.27 4.37 -35.05
C PRO A 366 -5.76 3.32 -36.05
N PRO A 367 -6.38 2.19 -35.63
CA PRO A 367 -7.00 1.27 -36.57
C PRO A 367 -8.11 1.92 -37.43
N LEU A 368 -8.93 2.81 -36.85
CA LEU A 368 -10.04 3.45 -37.56
C LEU A 368 -9.59 4.45 -38.63
N ILE A 369 -8.42 5.08 -38.50
CA ILE A 369 -7.84 5.94 -39.55
C ILE A 369 -7.67 5.17 -40.86
N GLN A 370 -7.48 3.85 -40.81
CA GLN A 370 -7.37 3.00 -41.99
C GLN A 370 -8.66 3.02 -42.80
N LEU A 371 -9.82 3.05 -42.15
CA LEU A 371 -11.12 3.11 -42.83
C LEU A 371 -11.28 4.36 -43.72
N ALA A 372 -10.75 5.50 -43.28
CA ALA A 372 -10.78 6.73 -44.06
C ALA A 372 -9.92 6.68 -45.35
N ARG A 373 -8.96 5.76 -45.41
CA ARG A 373 -8.03 5.56 -46.52
C ARG A 373 -8.46 4.45 -47.50
N VAL A 374 -9.56 3.76 -47.24
CA VAL A 374 -10.09 2.69 -48.08
C VAL A 374 -10.45 3.24 -49.47
N PRO A 375 -9.93 2.66 -50.57
CA PRO A 375 -10.25 3.15 -51.91
C PRO A 375 -11.71 2.77 -52.28
N PRO A 376 -12.46 3.68 -52.94
CA PRO A 376 -13.82 3.39 -53.38
C PRO A 376 -13.92 2.15 -54.28
N LEU A 377 -12.90 1.87 -55.08
CA LEU A 377 -12.82 0.74 -55.99
C LEU A 377 -13.01 -0.64 -55.31
N ARG A 378 -12.76 -0.70 -54.00
CA ARG A 378 -12.96 -1.92 -53.19
C ARG A 378 -14.43 -2.35 -53.09
N ALA A 379 -15.40 -1.43 -53.29
CA ALA A 379 -16.80 -1.78 -53.32
C ALA A 379 -17.12 -2.72 -54.51
N ILE A 380 -16.31 -2.65 -55.56
CA ILE A 380 -16.47 -3.46 -56.80
C ILE A 380 -15.46 -4.63 -56.76
N ARG A 381 -14.19 -4.36 -56.34
CA ARG A 381 -13.14 -5.36 -56.32
C ARG A 381 -12.70 -5.60 -54.86
N ARG A 382 -13.28 -6.63 -54.22
CA ARG A 382 -13.03 -7.00 -52.82
C ARG A 382 -11.63 -7.54 -52.56
N ASP A 383 -10.89 -7.93 -53.60
CA ASP A 383 -9.49 -8.40 -53.54
C ASP A 383 -8.47 -7.32 -53.26
N LEU A 384 -8.85 -6.02 -53.39
CA LEU A 384 -7.96 -4.93 -53.01
C LEU A 384 -7.75 -4.88 -51.53
N GLY A 385 -6.51 -5.13 -51.09
CA GLY A 385 -6.14 -5.11 -49.69
C GLY A 385 -6.40 -3.74 -49.04
N THR A 386 -6.64 -3.75 -47.72
CA THR A 386 -6.68 -2.48 -46.92
C THR A 386 -5.30 -1.86 -46.84
N PRO A 387 -5.16 -0.53 -47.02
CA PRO A 387 -3.90 0.15 -46.75
C PRO A 387 -3.54 -0.08 -45.24
N ARG A 388 -2.39 -0.68 -44.99
CA ARG A 388 -1.92 -0.89 -43.65
C ARG A 388 -1.44 0.45 -43.07
N VAL A 389 -1.97 0.88 -41.92
CA VAL A 389 -1.32 1.94 -41.13
C VAL A 389 0.04 1.39 -40.69
N SER A 390 1.07 2.24 -40.69
CA SER A 390 2.35 1.84 -40.20
C SER A 390 2.18 1.38 -38.73
N ALA A 391 2.69 0.20 -38.41
CA ALA A 391 2.63 -0.32 -37.03
C ALA A 391 3.20 0.71 -36.04
N ALA A 392 4.16 1.54 -36.50
CA ALA A 392 4.73 2.63 -35.73
C ALA A 392 3.69 3.70 -35.31
N LEU A 393 2.74 4.04 -36.16
CA LEU A 393 1.71 5.05 -35.85
C LEU A 393 0.69 4.51 -34.84
N ALA A 394 0.31 3.25 -34.97
CA ALA A 394 -0.59 2.58 -34.02
C ALA A 394 0.08 2.41 -32.65
N LEU A 395 1.32 1.94 -32.61
CA LEU A 395 2.10 1.80 -31.39
C LEU A 395 2.41 3.15 -30.76
N GLY A 396 2.73 4.18 -31.57
CA GLY A 396 2.99 5.52 -31.07
C GLY A 396 1.78 6.17 -30.38
N ALA A 397 0.57 6.03 -30.97
CA ALA A 397 -0.66 6.57 -30.38
C ALA A 397 -1.05 5.82 -29.09
N ALA A 398 -0.96 4.49 -29.11
CA ALA A 398 -1.20 3.66 -27.92
C ALA A 398 -0.17 3.97 -26.81
N GLY A 399 1.10 4.10 -27.18
CA GLY A 399 2.19 4.49 -26.26
C GLY A 399 1.99 5.89 -25.68
N LEU A 400 1.55 6.85 -26.48
CA LEU A 400 1.26 8.22 -26.02
C LEU A 400 0.07 8.23 -25.03
N ALA A 401 -1.01 7.51 -25.34
CA ALA A 401 -2.17 7.40 -24.45
C ALA A 401 -1.76 6.76 -23.10
N LEU A 402 -0.96 5.70 -23.17
CA LEU A 402 -0.43 5.04 -21.99
C LEU A 402 0.49 5.96 -21.17
N ALA A 403 1.41 6.66 -21.83
CA ALA A 403 2.30 7.62 -21.17
C ALA A 403 1.52 8.73 -20.47
N LEU A 404 0.50 9.27 -21.13
CA LEU A 404 -0.37 10.30 -20.58
C LEU A 404 -1.12 9.80 -19.33
N LEU A 405 -1.61 8.57 -19.36
CA LEU A 405 -2.32 7.96 -18.24
C LEU A 405 -1.38 7.64 -17.07
N ILE A 406 -0.18 7.11 -17.34
CA ILE A 406 0.82 6.82 -16.30
C ILE A 406 1.27 8.11 -15.61
N LEU A 407 1.65 9.14 -16.39
CA LEU A 407 2.11 10.41 -15.83
C LEU A 407 1.02 11.13 -15.05
N TRP A 408 -0.24 11.05 -15.53
CA TRP A 408 -1.36 11.64 -14.81
C TRP A 408 -1.67 10.92 -13.50
N GLN A 409 -1.56 9.59 -13.47
CA GLN A 409 -1.89 8.78 -12.29
C GLN A 409 -0.75 8.73 -11.25
N ALA A 410 0.49 8.96 -11.69
CA ALA A 410 1.67 8.91 -10.79
C ALA A 410 1.76 10.13 -9.85
N GLN A 411 1.07 11.25 -10.16
CA GLN A 411 1.10 12.54 -9.43
C GLN A 411 2.50 13.14 -9.24
N ASP A 412 3.56 12.35 -9.38
CA ASP A 412 4.97 12.72 -9.35
C ASP A 412 5.61 12.43 -10.71
N LEU A 413 6.29 13.44 -11.28
CA LEU A 413 6.89 13.34 -12.60
C LEU A 413 8.07 12.35 -12.63
N GLU A 414 8.88 12.32 -11.56
CA GLU A 414 10.04 11.43 -11.46
C GLU A 414 9.58 9.97 -11.36
N LEU A 415 8.64 9.69 -10.47
CA LEU A 415 8.03 8.36 -10.33
C LEU A 415 7.32 7.94 -11.63
N GLY A 416 6.56 8.86 -12.25
CA GLY A 416 5.86 8.61 -13.50
C GLY A 416 6.80 8.25 -14.64
N LEU A 417 7.94 8.92 -14.77
CA LEU A 417 8.96 8.62 -15.79
C LEU A 417 9.65 7.28 -15.52
N LYS A 418 9.96 6.94 -14.26
CA LYS A 418 10.51 5.64 -13.88
C LYS A 418 9.54 4.51 -14.22
N LEU A 419 8.25 4.66 -13.88
CA LEU A 419 7.20 3.70 -14.21
C LEU A 419 7.01 3.55 -15.72
N LEU A 420 6.97 4.66 -16.46
CA LEU A 420 6.85 4.66 -17.92
C LEU A 420 8.04 3.93 -18.57
N GLY A 421 9.25 4.21 -18.11
CA GLY A 421 10.47 3.54 -18.57
C GLY A 421 10.44 2.03 -18.30
N GLY A 422 10.02 1.63 -17.09
CA GLY A 422 9.85 0.24 -16.70
C GLY A 422 8.82 -0.50 -17.53
N VAL A 423 7.62 0.09 -17.72
CA VAL A 423 6.56 -0.48 -18.55
C VAL A 423 7.00 -0.61 -20.00
N LEU A 424 7.65 0.41 -20.57
CA LEU A 424 8.13 0.38 -21.94
C LEU A 424 9.21 -0.67 -22.13
N ALA A 425 10.17 -0.75 -21.22
CA ALA A 425 11.23 -1.77 -21.22
C ALA A 425 10.63 -3.18 -21.14
N THR A 426 9.68 -3.39 -20.25
CA THR A 426 8.96 -4.67 -20.10
C THR A 426 8.21 -5.07 -21.37
N LEU A 427 7.48 -4.13 -22.00
CA LEU A 427 6.75 -4.40 -23.24
C LEU A 427 7.71 -4.70 -24.40
N LEU A 428 8.84 -3.99 -24.51
CA LEU A 428 9.85 -4.25 -25.54
C LEU A 428 10.53 -5.61 -25.34
N ALA A 429 10.89 -5.93 -24.10
CA ALA A 429 11.46 -7.22 -23.74
C ALA A 429 10.46 -8.35 -24.03
N LEU A 430 9.20 -8.18 -23.63
CA LEU A 430 8.11 -9.12 -23.90
C LEU A 430 7.98 -9.40 -25.40
N ILE A 431 7.89 -8.35 -26.23
CA ILE A 431 7.78 -8.50 -27.71
C ILE A 431 9.03 -9.18 -28.29
N GLY A 432 10.21 -8.83 -27.78
CA GLY A 432 11.48 -9.45 -28.22
C GLY A 432 11.53 -10.95 -27.90
N VAL A 433 11.21 -11.31 -26.67
CA VAL A 433 11.18 -12.72 -26.23
C VAL A 433 10.09 -13.51 -26.98
N VAL A 434 8.88 -12.96 -27.15
CA VAL A 434 7.84 -13.65 -27.94
C VAL A 434 8.29 -13.87 -29.40
N ARG A 435 8.92 -12.87 -30.02
CA ARG A 435 9.49 -13.07 -31.39
C ARG A 435 10.53 -14.18 -31.44
N LEU A 436 11.42 -14.22 -30.46
CA LEU A 436 12.39 -15.29 -30.32
C LEU A 436 11.71 -16.65 -30.16
N LEU A 437 10.74 -16.75 -29.27
CA LEU A 437 10.00 -17.99 -28.99
C LEU A 437 9.22 -18.48 -30.23
N VAL A 438 8.57 -17.58 -30.95
CA VAL A 438 7.86 -17.93 -32.23
C VAL A 438 8.87 -18.40 -33.29
N HIS A 439 10.06 -17.76 -33.35
CA HIS A 439 11.12 -18.21 -34.27
C HIS A 439 11.65 -19.61 -33.91
N LEU A 440 11.87 -19.87 -32.62
CA LEU A 440 12.29 -21.20 -32.13
C LEU A 440 11.19 -22.25 -32.37
N ALA A 441 9.91 -21.93 -32.13
CA ALA A 441 8.79 -22.79 -32.45
C ALA A 441 8.74 -23.14 -33.94
N GLY A 442 9.11 -22.22 -34.83
CA GLY A 442 9.26 -22.46 -36.26
C GLY A 442 10.35 -23.47 -36.60
N ARG A 443 11.49 -23.41 -35.90
CA ARG A 443 12.56 -24.41 -36.09
C ARG A 443 12.13 -25.79 -35.62
N LEU A 444 11.39 -25.87 -34.50
CA LEU A 444 10.81 -27.11 -34.00
C LEU A 444 9.74 -27.67 -34.92
N ALA A 445 8.91 -26.84 -35.53
CA ALA A 445 7.89 -27.23 -36.51
C ALA A 445 8.52 -27.94 -37.72
N GLY A 446 9.71 -27.52 -38.13
CA GLY A 446 10.47 -28.20 -39.21
C GLY A 446 10.89 -29.64 -38.88
N ARG A 447 11.05 -29.98 -37.60
CA ARG A 447 11.39 -31.31 -37.12
C ARG A 447 10.18 -32.14 -36.72
N ALA A 448 9.03 -31.53 -36.51
CA ALA A 448 7.79 -32.20 -36.10
C ALA A 448 7.15 -32.94 -37.26
N ARG A 449 6.38 -34.01 -36.96
CA ARG A 449 5.67 -34.84 -37.95
C ARG A 449 4.14 -34.76 -37.73
N GLY A 450 3.38 -34.97 -38.79
CA GLY A 450 1.92 -35.06 -38.72
C GLY A 450 1.23 -33.79 -38.22
N VAL A 451 0.29 -33.94 -37.28
CA VAL A 451 -0.57 -32.87 -36.76
C VAL A 451 0.21 -31.79 -35.98
N TRP A 452 1.28 -32.19 -35.28
CA TRP A 452 2.15 -31.26 -34.56
C TRP A 452 2.84 -30.26 -35.49
N ARG A 453 3.25 -30.72 -36.69
CA ARG A 453 3.80 -29.83 -37.70
C ARG A 453 2.79 -28.80 -38.17
N LEU A 454 1.52 -29.23 -38.38
CA LEU A 454 0.46 -28.33 -38.83
C LEU A 454 0.15 -27.27 -37.76
N GLY A 455 0.02 -27.65 -36.48
CA GLY A 455 -0.28 -26.74 -35.39
C GLY A 455 0.83 -25.72 -35.13
N LEU A 456 2.09 -26.18 -35.02
CA LEU A 456 3.22 -25.29 -34.80
C LEU A 456 3.53 -24.39 -36.02
N ALA A 457 3.35 -24.90 -37.25
CA ALA A 457 3.51 -24.10 -38.47
C ALA A 457 2.47 -22.97 -38.58
N ALA A 458 1.29 -23.11 -37.97
CA ALA A 458 0.28 -22.06 -37.93
C ALA A 458 0.79 -20.80 -37.21
N LEU A 459 1.55 -20.94 -36.09
CA LEU A 459 2.15 -19.83 -35.37
C LEU A 459 3.22 -19.07 -36.17
N THR A 460 3.90 -19.76 -37.07
CA THR A 460 5.01 -19.19 -37.84
C THR A 460 4.60 -18.61 -39.19
N ARG A 461 3.47 -19.04 -39.76
CA ARG A 461 2.94 -18.49 -41.00
C ARG A 461 2.58 -17.00 -40.91
N ARG A 462 2.20 -16.53 -39.72
CA ARG A 462 1.81 -15.15 -39.44
C ARG A 462 2.44 -14.65 -38.14
N PRO A 463 3.75 -14.40 -38.13
CA PRO A 463 4.49 -14.15 -36.89
C PRO A 463 3.97 -12.90 -36.14
N GLY A 464 3.54 -11.85 -36.87
CA GLY A 464 3.02 -10.64 -36.25
C GLY A 464 1.72 -10.85 -35.45
N ALA A 465 0.77 -11.63 -35.99
CA ALA A 465 -0.49 -11.95 -35.29
C ALA A 465 -0.25 -12.91 -34.11
N ALA A 466 0.62 -13.91 -34.32
CA ALA A 466 1.01 -14.83 -33.25
C ALA A 466 1.71 -14.10 -32.09
N VAL A 467 2.63 -13.17 -32.40
CA VAL A 467 3.32 -12.35 -31.38
C VAL A 467 2.31 -11.53 -30.59
N LEU A 468 1.37 -10.84 -31.25
CA LEU A 468 0.37 -10.03 -30.58
C LEU A 468 -0.57 -10.88 -29.69
N GLN A 469 -0.96 -12.06 -30.18
CA GLN A 469 -1.82 -12.99 -29.44
C GLN A 469 -1.11 -13.60 -28.22
N ILE A 470 0.14 -14.09 -28.39
CA ILE A 470 0.94 -14.66 -27.30
C ILE A 470 1.30 -13.59 -26.27
N ALA A 471 1.67 -12.37 -26.72
CA ALA A 471 1.95 -11.25 -25.81
C ALA A 471 0.69 -10.86 -25.01
N GLY A 472 -0.48 -10.76 -25.66
CA GLY A 472 -1.73 -10.47 -24.96
C GLY A 472 -2.09 -11.54 -23.92
N PHE A 473 -1.98 -12.81 -24.27
CA PHE A 473 -2.17 -13.90 -23.32
C PHE A 473 -1.12 -13.86 -22.19
N GLY A 474 0.15 -13.60 -22.54
CA GLY A 474 1.26 -13.50 -21.58
C GLY A 474 1.04 -12.40 -20.55
N ILE A 475 0.60 -11.22 -20.95
CA ILE A 475 0.28 -10.12 -20.04
C ILE A 475 -0.87 -10.51 -19.11
N GLY A 476 -1.94 -11.13 -19.63
CA GLY A 476 -3.07 -11.58 -18.81
C GLY A 476 -2.66 -12.63 -17.78
N ILE A 477 -1.83 -13.60 -18.17
CA ILE A 477 -1.31 -14.64 -17.27
C ILE A 477 -0.31 -14.06 -16.27
N LEU A 478 0.58 -13.15 -16.72
CA LEU A 478 1.53 -12.46 -15.86
C LEU A 478 0.81 -11.75 -14.71
N ALA A 479 -0.27 -11.04 -15.02
CA ALA A 479 -1.06 -10.36 -14.00
C ALA A 479 -1.62 -11.35 -12.96
N LEU A 480 -2.09 -12.51 -13.39
CA LEU A 480 -2.58 -13.56 -12.50
C LEU A 480 -1.46 -14.21 -11.66
N LEU A 481 -0.30 -14.44 -12.26
CA LEU A 481 0.84 -15.00 -11.54
C LEU A 481 1.43 -14.02 -10.53
N LEU A 482 1.51 -12.73 -10.86
CA LEU A 482 1.93 -11.70 -9.90
C LEU A 482 1.00 -11.64 -8.69
N LEU A 483 -0.31 -11.80 -8.92
CA LEU A 483 -1.25 -11.96 -7.82
C LEU A 483 -0.92 -13.18 -6.95
N ALA A 484 -0.68 -14.33 -7.57
CA ALA A 484 -0.38 -15.55 -6.85
C ALA A 484 0.91 -15.39 -6.01
N VAL A 485 1.96 -14.76 -6.58
CA VAL A 485 3.21 -14.43 -5.86
C VAL A 485 2.94 -13.54 -4.65
N VAL A 486 2.21 -12.43 -4.84
CA VAL A 486 1.91 -11.51 -3.74
C VAL A 486 1.10 -12.20 -2.65
N ARG A 487 0.10 -13.01 -3.04
CA ARG A 487 -0.79 -13.67 -2.08
C ARG A 487 -0.14 -14.84 -1.33
N VAL A 488 0.57 -15.70 -2.04
CA VAL A 488 1.10 -16.94 -1.48
C VAL A 488 2.51 -16.72 -0.91
N ASP A 489 3.43 -16.21 -1.72
CA ASP A 489 4.83 -16.16 -1.33
C ASP A 489 5.13 -15.06 -0.31
N LEU A 490 4.58 -13.84 -0.50
CA LEU A 490 4.85 -12.72 0.41
C LEU A 490 4.08 -12.82 1.73
N LEU A 491 2.84 -13.31 1.71
CA LEU A 491 2.06 -13.47 2.94
C LEU A 491 2.47 -14.70 3.75
N GLU A 492 2.85 -15.78 3.09
CA GLU A 492 3.27 -17.03 3.75
C GLU A 492 4.66 -16.87 4.35
N SER A 493 5.62 -16.25 3.63
CA SER A 493 6.93 -15.93 4.18
C SER A 493 6.84 -15.01 5.40
N TRP A 494 5.90 -14.07 5.41
CA TRP A 494 5.68 -13.21 6.57
C TRP A 494 5.05 -13.95 7.77
N ARG A 495 4.21 -14.95 7.52
CA ARG A 495 3.67 -15.83 8.58
C ARG A 495 4.71 -16.78 9.15
N GLU A 496 5.61 -17.27 8.31
CA GLU A 496 6.70 -18.17 8.70
C GLU A 496 7.83 -17.47 9.46
N THR A 497 7.92 -16.13 9.40
CA THR A 497 8.91 -15.32 10.12
C THR A 497 8.71 -15.35 11.65
N LEU A 498 7.52 -15.73 12.14
CA LEU A 498 7.23 -15.87 13.56
C LEU A 498 7.47 -17.32 14.01
N PRO A 499 8.55 -17.62 14.75
CA PRO A 499 8.81 -18.96 15.28
C PRO A 499 7.67 -19.42 16.19
N GLU A 500 7.29 -20.69 16.13
CA GLU A 500 6.42 -21.30 17.13
C GLU A 500 7.04 -21.11 18.52
N GLY A 501 6.34 -20.41 19.43
CA GLY A 501 6.84 -20.11 20.77
C GLY A 501 7.63 -18.79 20.89
N ALA A 502 7.59 -17.90 19.87
CA ALA A 502 8.12 -16.55 20.02
C ALA A 502 7.46 -15.83 21.21
N PRO A 503 8.21 -14.98 21.96
CA PRO A 503 7.65 -14.21 23.06
C PRO A 503 6.44 -13.37 22.62
N ASN A 504 5.33 -13.53 23.31
CA ASN A 504 4.10 -12.77 23.08
C ASN A 504 3.80 -11.74 24.18
N TYR A 505 4.55 -11.76 25.28
CA TYR A 505 4.46 -10.78 26.36
C TYR A 505 5.81 -10.14 26.66
N PHE A 506 5.78 -8.81 26.87
CA PHE A 506 6.92 -8.06 27.41
C PHE A 506 6.55 -7.48 28.76
N LEU A 507 7.48 -7.55 29.71
CA LEU A 507 7.42 -6.85 30.99
C LEU A 507 8.47 -5.77 30.98
N ILE A 508 8.07 -4.54 31.17
CA ILE A 508 8.96 -3.36 31.21
C ILE A 508 8.82 -2.62 32.54
N ASN A 509 9.77 -1.75 32.83
CA ASN A 509 9.79 -0.95 34.08
C ASN A 509 9.84 -1.81 35.35
N ILE A 510 10.50 -2.97 35.30
CA ILE A 510 10.74 -3.80 36.47
C ILE A 510 11.78 -3.09 37.33
N GLN A 511 11.46 -2.81 38.60
CA GLN A 511 12.36 -2.12 39.48
C GLN A 511 13.45 -3.09 40.05
N PRO A 512 14.65 -2.61 40.43
CA PRO A 512 15.73 -3.48 40.92
C PRO A 512 15.31 -4.39 42.08
N HIS A 513 14.49 -3.89 43.01
CA HIS A 513 13.99 -4.65 44.15
C HIS A 513 12.93 -5.69 43.78
N GLU A 514 12.33 -5.59 42.61
CA GLU A 514 11.30 -6.53 42.09
C GLU A 514 11.90 -7.67 41.26
N VAL A 515 13.17 -7.58 40.85
CA VAL A 515 13.82 -8.55 39.96
C VAL A 515 13.76 -9.98 40.52
N GLU A 516 14.20 -10.21 41.76
CA GLU A 516 14.19 -11.54 42.33
C GLU A 516 12.77 -12.05 42.69
N PRO A 517 11.87 -11.23 43.28
CA PRO A 517 10.48 -11.65 43.49
C PRO A 517 9.75 -11.99 42.18
N LEU A 518 9.98 -11.21 41.11
CA LEU A 518 9.38 -11.46 39.81
C LEU A 518 9.93 -12.72 39.15
N ARG A 519 11.25 -12.93 39.22
CA ARG A 519 11.89 -14.15 38.73
C ARG A 519 11.33 -15.40 39.42
N ALA A 520 11.17 -15.35 40.73
CA ALA A 520 10.56 -16.46 41.51
C ALA A 520 9.09 -16.70 41.02
N PHE A 521 8.31 -15.62 40.89
CA PHE A 521 6.92 -15.71 40.41
C PHE A 521 6.82 -16.32 38.99
N LEU A 522 7.69 -15.89 38.06
CA LEU A 522 7.70 -16.43 36.70
C LEU A 522 8.09 -17.90 36.67
N ASN A 523 9.10 -18.29 37.48
CA ASN A 523 9.53 -19.68 37.61
C ASN A 523 8.41 -20.58 38.20
N ASP A 524 7.73 -20.11 39.26
CA ASP A 524 6.61 -20.82 39.90
C ASP A 524 5.42 -20.96 38.93
N SER A 525 5.26 -19.99 38.04
CA SER A 525 4.27 -20.01 36.97
C SER A 525 4.71 -20.85 35.75
N GLY A 526 5.85 -21.55 35.80
CA GLY A 526 6.35 -22.39 34.72
C GLY A 526 6.93 -21.61 33.51
N ILE A 527 7.37 -20.37 33.73
CA ILE A 527 8.00 -19.48 32.72
C ILE A 527 9.51 -19.36 33.05
N ALA A 528 10.20 -20.48 33.02
CA ALA A 528 11.58 -20.58 33.52
C ALA A 528 12.68 -19.93 32.67
N THR A 529 12.36 -19.51 31.42
CA THR A 529 13.35 -19.05 30.42
C THR A 529 13.48 -17.55 30.31
N ALA A 530 12.69 -16.78 31.05
CA ALA A 530 12.70 -15.32 30.97
C ALA A 530 13.99 -14.72 31.54
N ARG A 531 14.88 -14.23 30.68
CA ARG A 531 16.05 -13.45 31.10
C ARG A 531 15.64 -12.01 31.33
N LEU A 532 16.00 -11.44 32.48
CA LEU A 532 15.79 -10.04 32.78
C LEU A 532 17.02 -9.25 32.32
N HIS A 533 16.81 -8.29 31.46
CA HIS A 533 17.86 -7.45 30.89
C HIS A 533 17.80 -6.05 31.53
N PRO A 534 18.92 -5.49 31.95
CA PRO A 534 18.95 -4.10 32.42
C PRO A 534 18.70 -3.14 31.29
N MET A 535 17.96 -2.08 31.56
CA MET A 535 17.64 -1.01 30.63
C MET A 535 17.95 0.33 31.26
N ILE A 536 18.84 1.09 30.64
CA ILE A 536 19.38 2.34 31.13
C ILE A 536 19.17 3.40 30.06
N SER A 537 18.56 4.53 30.40
CA SER A 537 18.34 5.63 29.45
C SER A 537 19.63 6.42 29.29
N GLY A 538 20.07 6.63 28.06
CA GLY A 538 21.27 7.41 27.76
C GLY A 538 21.10 8.18 26.44
N ARG A 539 21.59 9.43 26.41
CA ARG A 539 21.61 10.25 25.21
C ARG A 539 22.98 10.21 24.56
N LEU A 540 23.05 9.86 23.27
CA LEU A 540 24.28 9.92 22.51
C LEU A 540 24.70 11.39 22.31
N THR A 541 25.87 11.78 22.81
CA THR A 541 26.39 13.16 22.75
C THR A 541 27.55 13.31 21.79
N ARG A 542 28.38 12.25 21.60
CA ARG A 542 29.58 12.31 20.73
C ARG A 542 29.85 10.96 20.07
N ILE A 543 30.34 11.03 18.83
CA ILE A 543 30.92 9.90 18.09
C ILE A 543 32.36 10.31 17.74
N GLY A 544 33.36 9.69 18.39
CA GLY A 544 34.73 10.15 18.34
C GLY A 544 34.85 11.56 18.88
N GLU A 545 35.42 12.47 18.09
CA GLU A 545 35.52 13.90 18.43
C GLU A 545 34.32 14.73 18.01
N ARG A 546 33.43 14.19 17.18
CA ARG A 546 32.25 14.87 16.62
C ARG A 546 31.10 14.88 17.65
N ALA A 547 30.60 16.08 17.97
CA ALA A 547 29.34 16.21 18.70
C ALA A 547 28.19 15.71 17.80
N VAL A 548 27.16 15.11 18.39
CA VAL A 548 26.00 14.62 17.67
C VAL A 548 24.89 15.66 17.81
N GLU A 549 24.63 16.40 16.74
CA GLU A 549 23.50 17.33 16.66
C GLU A 549 22.49 16.81 15.62
N PRO A 550 21.18 16.84 15.91
CA PRO A 550 20.16 16.37 14.95
C PRO A 550 20.24 17.05 13.58
N SER A 551 20.65 18.34 13.57
CA SER A 551 20.82 19.15 12.37
C SER A 551 21.98 18.72 11.45
N ASP A 552 22.86 17.83 11.91
CA ASP A 552 24.01 17.33 11.12
C ASP A 552 23.64 16.23 10.13
N TYR A 553 22.39 15.76 10.18
CA TYR A 553 21.90 14.64 9.37
C TYR A 553 20.83 15.08 8.38
N ASP A 554 21.04 14.81 7.10
CA ASP A 554 20.07 15.03 6.02
C ASP A 554 18.95 13.96 6.00
N ASP A 555 19.23 12.77 6.55
CA ASP A 555 18.26 11.70 6.66
C ASP A 555 17.32 11.90 7.85
N PRO A 556 16.00 12.00 7.64
CA PRO A 556 15.02 12.15 8.74
C PRO A 556 15.06 11.02 9.78
N ARG A 557 15.52 9.83 9.40
CA ARG A 557 15.71 8.71 10.33
C ARG A 557 16.89 8.95 11.25
N ALA A 558 18.02 9.40 10.70
CA ALA A 558 19.22 9.74 11.44
C ALA A 558 18.97 10.92 12.39
N GLU A 559 18.28 11.98 11.95
CA GLU A 559 17.88 13.12 12.76
C GLU A 559 17.05 12.69 13.98
N ARG A 560 16.02 11.82 13.76
CA ARG A 560 15.21 11.27 14.87
C ARG A 560 16.02 10.43 15.83
N LEU A 561 16.97 9.63 15.34
CA LEU A 561 17.86 8.81 16.18
C LEU A 561 18.82 9.66 16.99
N ALA A 562 19.38 10.72 16.42
CA ALA A 562 20.28 11.65 17.11
C ALA A 562 19.56 12.47 18.19
N SER A 563 18.26 12.75 18.03
CA SER A 563 17.46 13.55 18.96
C SER A 563 16.93 12.78 20.17
N ARG A 564 16.79 11.45 20.08
CA ARG A 564 16.14 10.65 21.11
C ARG A 564 17.12 10.13 22.17
N GLU A 565 16.56 9.69 23.32
CA GLU A 565 17.29 8.88 24.30
C GLU A 565 17.33 7.41 23.81
N PHE A 566 18.48 6.77 23.98
CA PHE A 566 18.69 5.35 23.73
C PHE A 566 18.40 4.55 24.99
N ASN A 567 17.77 3.41 24.83
CA ASN A 567 17.76 2.37 25.85
C ASN A 567 19.04 1.55 25.68
N LEU A 568 19.99 1.77 26.59
CA LEU A 568 21.25 1.03 26.68
C LEU A 568 21.03 -0.21 27.53
N SER A 569 21.81 -1.24 27.28
CA SER A 569 21.89 -2.40 28.16
C SER A 569 23.35 -2.78 28.41
N TYR A 570 23.58 -3.68 29.35
CA TYR A 570 24.89 -4.31 29.54
C TYR A 570 24.74 -5.81 29.70
N GLY A 571 25.77 -6.54 29.27
CA GLY A 571 25.78 -8.00 29.38
C GLY A 571 27.16 -8.59 29.12
N THR A 572 27.35 -9.83 29.56
CA THR A 572 28.60 -10.59 29.37
C THR A 572 28.60 -11.39 28.08
N GLU A 573 27.43 -11.82 27.60
CA GLU A 573 27.22 -12.61 26.40
C GLU A 573 26.29 -11.90 25.40
N PRO A 574 26.47 -12.08 24.10
CA PRO A 574 25.52 -11.62 23.12
C PRO A 574 24.21 -12.43 23.23
N GLN A 575 23.12 -11.83 22.87
CA GLN A 575 21.83 -12.54 22.79
C GLN A 575 21.87 -13.56 21.64
N SER A 576 21.09 -14.64 21.76
CA SER A 576 21.13 -15.79 20.84
C SER A 576 20.71 -15.46 19.41
N ASP A 577 19.97 -14.38 19.23
CA ASP A 577 19.47 -13.87 17.95
C ASP A 577 20.30 -12.70 17.39
N ASN A 578 21.45 -12.42 18.02
CA ASN A 578 22.40 -11.44 17.54
C ASN A 578 23.60 -12.12 16.84
N ARG A 579 23.93 -11.67 15.66
CA ARG A 579 25.08 -12.13 14.88
C ARG A 579 26.13 -11.01 14.79
N ILE A 580 27.35 -11.27 15.23
CA ILE A 580 28.45 -10.30 15.08
C ILE A 580 28.89 -10.28 13.62
N VAL A 581 28.77 -9.11 12.99
CA VAL A 581 29.15 -8.90 11.57
C VAL A 581 30.53 -8.27 11.42
N ALA A 582 30.98 -7.52 12.43
CA ALA A 582 32.33 -6.94 12.44
C ALA A 582 32.88 -6.82 13.86
N GLY A 583 34.19 -6.92 14.02
CA GLY A 583 34.86 -6.83 15.31
C GLY A 583 34.73 -8.10 16.15
N ARG A 584 34.76 -7.96 17.46
CA ARG A 584 34.67 -9.07 18.42
C ARG A 584 33.89 -8.64 19.64
N TRP A 585 33.07 -9.56 20.17
CA TRP A 585 32.45 -9.42 21.48
C TRP A 585 33.54 -9.58 22.56
N TRP A 586 33.36 -8.97 23.71
CA TRP A 586 34.29 -9.10 24.82
C TRP A 586 34.28 -10.52 25.39
N THR A 587 35.45 -11.00 25.80
CA THR A 587 35.66 -12.32 26.39
C THR A 587 35.64 -12.20 27.92
N GLU A 588 35.47 -13.32 28.63
CA GLU A 588 35.64 -13.40 30.08
C GLU A 588 36.99 -12.78 30.55
N GLY A 589 36.93 -11.83 31.50
CA GLY A 589 38.06 -11.03 31.93
C GLY A 589 38.26 -9.70 31.21
N ALA A 590 37.83 -9.54 29.99
CA ALA A 590 37.77 -8.26 29.27
C ALA A 590 36.56 -7.42 29.63
N GLU A 591 35.63 -7.93 30.43
CA GLU A 591 34.44 -7.25 30.95
C GLU A 591 34.78 -6.01 31.81
N ALA A 592 36.00 -5.97 32.35
CA ALA A 592 36.52 -4.83 33.09
C ALA A 592 36.91 -3.62 32.19
N ALA A 593 37.02 -3.83 30.89
CA ALA A 593 37.31 -2.73 29.96
C ALA A 593 36.02 -2.07 29.44
N PRO A 594 35.99 -0.73 29.37
CA PRO A 594 34.85 0.00 28.79
C PRO A 594 34.72 -0.27 27.29
N GLN A 595 33.60 -0.85 26.84
CA GLN A 595 33.39 -1.24 25.44
C GLN A 595 31.90 -1.16 25.09
N PHE A 596 31.61 -0.87 23.81
CA PHE A 596 30.27 -0.91 23.23
C PHE A 596 30.20 -1.89 22.07
N SER A 597 29.04 -2.54 21.96
CA SER A 597 28.59 -3.26 20.77
C SER A 597 27.36 -2.57 20.21
N VAL A 598 27.40 -2.23 18.91
CA VAL A 598 26.39 -1.43 18.25
C VAL A 598 25.69 -2.27 17.17
N GLU A 599 24.39 -2.08 17.03
CA GLU A 599 23.60 -2.70 15.95
C GLU A 599 23.99 -2.07 14.60
N SER A 600 24.18 -2.91 13.57
CA SER A 600 24.73 -2.52 12.27
C SER A 600 23.91 -1.46 11.54
N GLY A 601 22.59 -1.55 11.56
CA GLY A 601 21.71 -0.58 10.89
C GLY A 601 21.76 0.82 11.50
N ILE A 602 21.83 0.89 12.84
CA ILE A 602 22.01 2.19 13.52
C ILE A 602 23.42 2.73 13.32
N ALA A 603 24.42 1.84 13.30
CA ALA A 603 25.79 2.23 13.03
C ALA A 603 25.93 2.87 11.64
N GLU A 604 25.33 2.28 10.62
CA GLU A 604 25.31 2.82 9.27
C GLU A 604 24.56 4.15 9.20
N THR A 605 23.37 4.22 9.84
CA THR A 605 22.51 5.43 9.82
C THR A 605 23.19 6.63 10.49
N LEU A 606 23.91 6.43 11.62
CA LEU A 606 24.56 7.51 12.35
C LEU A 606 26.03 7.71 11.96
N GLY A 607 26.56 6.86 11.07
CA GLY A 607 27.95 6.90 10.64
C GLY A 607 28.93 6.48 11.74
N ILE A 608 28.59 5.43 12.52
CA ILE A 608 29.44 4.87 13.58
C ILE A 608 30.29 3.75 12.98
N ALA A 609 31.58 3.83 13.14
CA ALA A 609 32.53 2.82 12.68
C ALA A 609 33.11 1.99 13.85
N LEU A 610 33.64 0.82 13.51
CA LEU A 610 34.38 0.00 14.46
C LEU A 610 35.62 0.74 14.96
N GLY A 611 35.79 0.85 16.28
CA GLY A 611 36.89 1.59 16.91
C GLY A 611 36.55 3.01 17.33
N ASP A 612 35.41 3.57 16.88
CA ASP A 612 34.94 4.89 17.32
C ASP A 612 34.64 4.88 18.81
N THR A 613 34.91 5.99 19.47
CA THR A 613 34.53 6.18 20.86
C THR A 613 33.15 6.81 20.93
N LEU A 614 32.18 6.12 21.52
CA LEU A 614 30.87 6.68 21.79
C LEU A 614 30.82 7.30 23.16
N THR A 615 30.21 8.46 23.30
CA THR A 615 29.93 9.12 24.58
C THR A 615 28.42 9.28 24.72
N PHE A 616 27.92 8.72 25.83
CA PHE A 616 26.52 8.84 26.23
C PHE A 616 26.41 9.68 27.49
N TRP A 617 25.38 10.52 27.60
CA TRP A 617 24.97 11.18 28.81
C TRP A 617 24.00 10.27 29.55
N VAL A 618 24.41 9.73 30.68
CA VAL A 618 23.67 8.76 31.49
C VAL A 618 23.61 9.28 32.93
N SER A 619 22.44 9.32 33.54
CA SER A 619 22.24 9.66 34.97
C SER A 619 22.97 10.95 35.46
N GLY A 620 23.26 11.90 34.55
CA GLY A 620 23.88 13.18 34.89
C GLY A 620 25.40 13.26 34.66
N HIS A 621 26.04 12.23 34.09
CA HIS A 621 27.45 12.24 33.70
C HIS A 621 27.70 11.57 32.35
N GLU A 622 28.91 11.77 31.84
CA GLU A 622 29.32 11.15 30.55
C GLU A 622 29.92 9.76 30.80
N VAL A 623 29.43 8.81 30.00
CA VAL A 623 29.94 7.45 29.89
C VAL A 623 30.49 7.24 28.51
N SER A 624 31.79 6.88 28.38
CA SER A 624 32.49 6.77 27.10
C SER A 624 33.19 5.42 26.97
N GLY A 625 33.19 4.89 25.75
CA GLY A 625 33.92 3.66 25.43
C GLY A 625 34.02 3.43 23.94
N PRO A 626 35.00 2.62 23.46
CA PRO A 626 35.15 2.28 22.08
C PRO A 626 34.10 1.25 21.58
N VAL A 627 33.73 1.34 20.32
CA VAL A 627 32.94 0.34 19.61
C VAL A 627 33.84 -0.84 19.23
N THR A 628 33.66 -1.98 19.86
CA THR A 628 34.50 -3.17 19.63
C THR A 628 33.83 -4.21 18.73
N SER A 629 32.52 -4.13 18.57
CA SER A 629 31.77 -4.97 17.63
C SER A 629 30.55 -4.30 17.04
N LEU A 630 30.26 -4.66 15.80
CA LEU A 630 28.99 -4.41 15.13
C LEU A 630 28.24 -5.73 15.04
N ARG A 631 26.94 -5.69 15.32
CA ARG A 631 26.07 -6.87 15.34
C ARG A 631 24.82 -6.63 14.53
N GLU A 632 24.37 -7.67 13.86
CA GLU A 632 23.08 -7.76 13.23
C GLU A 632 22.08 -8.34 14.23
N VAL A 633 20.95 -7.67 14.41
CA VAL A 633 19.90 -8.04 15.37
C VAL A 633 18.68 -8.46 14.60
N ARG A 634 18.15 -9.65 14.90
CA ARG A 634 16.85 -10.07 14.37
C ARG A 634 15.73 -9.51 15.24
N TRP A 635 15.20 -8.38 14.82
CA TRP A 635 14.11 -7.69 15.53
C TRP A 635 12.78 -8.45 15.49
N ASP A 636 12.59 -9.30 14.49
CA ASP A 636 11.42 -10.16 14.28
C ASP A 636 11.36 -11.38 15.21
N SER A 637 12.41 -11.65 15.98
CA SER A 637 12.45 -12.71 16.99
C SER A 637 11.55 -12.44 18.20
N PHE A 638 11.12 -11.18 18.41
CA PHE A 638 10.43 -10.70 19.62
C PHE A 638 11.17 -10.98 20.94
N ASN A 639 12.46 -11.25 20.88
CA ASN A 639 13.31 -11.24 22.06
C ASN A 639 13.66 -9.81 22.45
N VAL A 640 13.97 -9.60 23.73
CA VAL A 640 14.46 -8.30 24.19
C VAL A 640 15.79 -8.01 23.53
N ASN A 641 15.86 -6.94 22.74
CA ASN A 641 17.06 -6.51 22.05
C ASN A 641 17.31 -5.00 22.24
N PHE A 642 18.57 -4.58 22.09
CA PHE A 642 19.00 -3.20 22.26
C PHE A 642 19.86 -2.76 21.08
N PHE A 643 19.77 -1.50 20.71
CA PHE A 643 20.63 -0.93 19.66
C PHE A 643 22.09 -0.85 20.10
N VAL A 644 22.33 -0.54 21.37
CA VAL A 644 23.67 -0.45 21.94
C VAL A 644 23.72 -1.27 23.22
N VAL A 645 24.70 -2.16 23.31
CA VAL A 645 25.01 -2.95 24.51
C VAL A 645 26.40 -2.58 24.95
N ALA A 646 26.57 -2.36 26.24
CA ALA A 646 27.85 -2.05 26.88
C ALA A 646 28.46 -3.25 27.59
N SER A 647 29.74 -3.22 27.78
CA SER A 647 30.38 -4.09 28.78
C SER A 647 29.89 -3.70 30.19
N PRO A 648 29.81 -4.66 31.15
CA PRO A 648 29.38 -4.37 32.51
C PRO A 648 30.17 -3.26 33.20
N ALA A 649 31.42 -3.06 32.81
CA ALA A 649 32.27 -2.00 33.36
C ALA A 649 31.75 -0.58 33.18
N LEU A 650 30.92 -0.36 32.13
CA LEU A 650 30.40 0.97 31.80
C LEU A 650 29.09 1.32 32.51
N LEU A 651 28.20 0.36 32.71
CA LEU A 651 26.81 0.64 33.06
C LEU A 651 26.28 -0.14 34.29
N ARG A 652 27.06 -1.03 34.93
CA ARG A 652 26.60 -1.88 36.03
C ARG A 652 26.15 -1.06 37.26
N ASP A 653 26.81 0.05 37.52
CA ASP A 653 26.58 0.90 38.70
C ASP A 653 25.52 1.99 38.43
N GLU A 654 25.00 2.07 37.21
CA GLU A 654 23.98 3.02 36.82
C GLU A 654 22.57 2.61 37.26
N ALA A 655 21.70 3.61 37.45
CA ALA A 655 20.30 3.36 37.77
C ALA A 655 19.60 2.67 36.57
N ALA A 656 19.24 1.41 36.75
CA ALA A 656 18.61 0.59 35.72
C ALA A 656 17.20 0.19 36.12
N THR A 657 16.30 0.15 35.15
CA THR A 657 15.08 -0.68 35.19
C THR A 657 15.35 -1.98 34.44
N PHE A 658 14.46 -2.97 34.56
CA PHE A 658 14.66 -4.23 33.86
C PHE A 658 13.50 -4.50 32.92
N ILE A 659 13.82 -5.23 31.86
CA ILE A 659 12.88 -5.68 30.85
C ILE A 659 13.05 -7.17 30.59
N THR A 660 11.97 -7.87 30.32
CA THR A 660 12.00 -9.27 29.87
C THR A 660 10.89 -9.55 28.85
N SER A 661 11.06 -10.61 28.09
CA SER A 661 10.01 -11.16 27.21
C SER A 661 9.89 -12.66 27.43
N PHE A 662 8.68 -13.19 27.26
CA PHE A 662 8.40 -14.61 27.38
C PHE A 662 7.16 -14.99 26.55
N HIS A 663 7.07 -16.28 26.25
CA HIS A 663 5.88 -16.85 25.64
C HIS A 663 4.92 -17.38 26.69
N LEU A 664 3.64 -16.96 26.63
CA LEU A 664 2.58 -17.45 27.50
C LEU A 664 1.44 -18.01 26.63
N PRO A 665 1.12 -19.31 26.73
CA PRO A 665 -0.04 -19.87 26.03
C PRO A 665 -1.36 -19.23 26.49
N ALA A 666 -2.34 -19.12 25.57
CA ALA A 666 -3.63 -18.47 25.82
C ALA A 666 -4.39 -19.05 27.03
N GLU A 667 -4.23 -20.35 27.30
CA GLU A 667 -4.88 -21.03 28.45
C GLU A 667 -4.38 -20.51 29.83
N ARG A 668 -3.28 -19.74 29.86
CA ARG A 668 -2.64 -19.23 31.08
C ARG A 668 -2.73 -17.72 31.25
N GLU A 669 -3.57 -17.01 30.52
CA GLU A 669 -3.74 -15.54 30.62
C GLU A 669 -4.03 -15.05 32.04
N ALA A 670 -4.61 -15.89 32.91
CA ALA A 670 -4.82 -15.58 34.31
C ALA A 670 -3.54 -15.17 35.05
N VAL A 671 -2.37 -15.66 34.61
CA VAL A 671 -1.06 -15.31 35.19
C VAL A 671 -0.77 -13.82 34.99
N VAL A 672 -1.17 -13.23 33.87
CA VAL A 672 -0.98 -11.80 33.59
C VAL A 672 -1.80 -10.94 34.55
N ALA A 673 -3.03 -11.32 34.84
CA ALA A 673 -3.88 -10.63 35.81
C ALA A 673 -3.32 -10.71 37.22
N GLU A 674 -2.72 -11.83 37.62
CA GLU A 674 -2.05 -11.99 38.91
C GLU A 674 -0.74 -11.20 39.00
N LEU A 675 0.05 -11.20 37.91
CA LEU A 675 1.25 -10.40 37.79
C LEU A 675 0.96 -8.90 37.97
N ALA A 676 -0.05 -8.38 37.29
CA ALA A 676 -0.44 -6.98 37.40
C ALA A 676 -0.90 -6.58 38.84
N ARG A 677 -1.52 -7.50 39.57
CA ARG A 677 -1.88 -7.27 40.99
C ARG A 677 -0.67 -7.29 41.92
N ARG A 678 0.27 -8.22 41.70
CA ARG A 678 1.40 -8.43 42.57
C ARG A 678 2.54 -7.44 42.35
N PHE A 679 2.73 -7.00 41.09
CA PHE A 679 3.76 -6.07 40.65
C PHE A 679 3.15 -4.87 39.90
N PRO A 680 2.52 -3.94 40.61
CA PRO A 680 1.79 -2.82 39.97
C PRO A 680 2.68 -1.81 39.26
N SER A 681 4.00 -1.80 39.54
CA SER A 681 5.04 -0.99 38.87
C SER A 681 5.41 -1.55 37.50
N VAL A 682 5.26 -2.86 37.32
CA VAL A 682 5.62 -3.56 36.09
C VAL A 682 4.54 -3.35 35.03
N THR A 683 4.94 -2.84 33.88
CA THR A 683 4.03 -2.67 32.73
C THR A 683 4.10 -3.92 31.86
N THR A 684 2.95 -4.54 31.64
CA THR A 684 2.81 -5.71 30.76
C THR A 684 2.33 -5.25 29.39
N LEU A 685 3.06 -5.61 28.35
CA LEU A 685 2.69 -5.40 26.96
C LEU A 685 2.32 -6.74 26.32
N ASP A 686 1.10 -6.84 25.84
CA ASP A 686 0.62 -7.96 25.04
C ASP A 686 0.93 -7.69 23.57
N VAL A 687 1.98 -8.34 23.09
CA VAL A 687 2.44 -8.19 21.69
C VAL A 687 1.54 -8.97 20.74
N GLU A 688 0.96 -10.08 21.20
CA GLU A 688 0.04 -10.87 20.39
C GLU A 688 -1.23 -10.09 20.03
N ALA A 689 -1.78 -9.34 20.99
CA ALA A 689 -2.91 -8.45 20.74
C ALA A 689 -2.54 -7.35 19.71
N ILE A 690 -1.35 -6.74 19.83
CA ILE A 690 -0.85 -5.73 18.90
C ILE A 690 -0.64 -6.36 17.51
N LEU A 691 0.03 -7.50 17.43
CA LEU A 691 0.27 -8.21 16.17
C LEU A 691 -1.05 -8.72 15.56
N GLY A 692 -2.00 -9.14 16.38
CA GLY A 692 -3.35 -9.51 15.95
C GLY A 692 -4.06 -8.36 15.25
N GLN A 693 -3.96 -7.14 15.77
CA GLN A 693 -4.48 -5.96 15.08
C GLN A 693 -3.76 -5.70 13.75
N VAL A 694 -2.44 -5.79 13.72
CA VAL A 694 -1.65 -5.63 12.48
C VAL A 694 -2.02 -6.71 11.46
N ARG A 695 -2.11 -7.98 11.89
CA ARG A 695 -2.56 -9.08 11.00
C ARG A 695 -3.95 -8.84 10.43
N GLN A 696 -4.90 -8.38 11.25
CA GLN A 696 -6.24 -8.04 10.77
C GLN A 696 -6.21 -6.94 9.70
N VAL A 697 -5.38 -5.92 9.86
CA VAL A 697 -5.21 -4.85 8.86
C VAL A 697 -4.65 -5.41 7.55
N ILE A 698 -3.65 -6.28 7.65
CA ILE A 698 -3.02 -6.92 6.48
C ILE A 698 -4.01 -7.86 5.78
N ASP A 699 -4.68 -8.76 6.51
CA ASP A 699 -5.64 -9.70 5.92
C ASP A 699 -6.77 -8.97 5.17
N ARG A 700 -7.19 -7.83 5.67
CA ARG A 700 -8.20 -6.98 5.03
C ARG A 700 -7.66 -6.18 3.84
N GLY A 701 -6.41 -5.71 3.93
CA GLY A 701 -5.69 -5.15 2.78
C GLY A 701 -5.57 -6.16 1.64
N VAL A 702 -5.28 -7.42 1.95
CA VAL A 702 -5.24 -8.53 0.99
C VAL A 702 -6.59 -8.72 0.31
N LEU A 703 -7.69 -8.68 1.06
CA LEU A 703 -9.03 -8.81 0.48
C LEU A 703 -9.34 -7.68 -0.51
N ALA A 704 -8.92 -6.44 -0.22
CA ALA A 704 -9.04 -5.34 -1.17
C ALA A 704 -8.22 -5.56 -2.45
N VAL A 705 -7.01 -6.09 -2.31
CA VAL A 705 -6.15 -6.46 -3.41
C VAL A 705 -6.77 -7.59 -4.24
N GLU A 706 -7.25 -8.67 -3.63
CA GLU A 706 -7.95 -9.78 -4.31
C GLU A 706 -9.15 -9.28 -5.12
N TYR A 707 -9.88 -8.34 -4.55
CA TYR A 707 -11.03 -7.73 -5.24
C TYR A 707 -10.63 -7.01 -6.54
N VAL A 708 -9.55 -6.23 -6.51
CA VAL A 708 -9.03 -5.54 -7.71
C VAL A 708 -8.55 -6.56 -8.74
N PHE A 709 -7.97 -7.65 -8.30
CA PHE A 709 -7.51 -8.71 -9.20
C PHE A 709 -8.63 -9.45 -9.92
N LEU A 710 -9.86 -9.48 -9.40
CA LEU A 710 -11.01 -10.00 -10.16
C LEU A 710 -11.24 -9.22 -11.45
N PHE A 711 -11.05 -7.90 -11.44
CA PHE A 711 -11.11 -7.07 -12.65
C PHE A 711 -9.97 -7.40 -13.62
N THR A 712 -8.76 -7.60 -13.10
CA THR A 712 -7.59 -7.99 -13.92
C THR A 712 -7.78 -9.37 -14.54
N LEU A 713 -8.32 -10.33 -13.79
CA LEU A 713 -8.71 -11.64 -14.30
C LEU A 713 -9.74 -11.51 -15.41
N GLY A 714 -10.80 -10.72 -15.18
CA GLY A 714 -11.81 -10.44 -16.21
C GLY A 714 -11.20 -9.82 -17.46
N ALA A 715 -10.28 -8.85 -17.31
CA ALA A 715 -9.57 -8.23 -18.43
C ALA A 715 -8.70 -9.25 -19.18
N GLY A 716 -7.98 -10.12 -18.48
CA GLY A 716 -7.20 -11.22 -19.09
C GLY A 716 -8.05 -12.19 -19.88
N LEU A 717 -9.20 -12.59 -19.34
CA LEU A 717 -10.18 -13.43 -20.04
C LEU A 717 -10.75 -12.74 -21.29
N LEU A 718 -10.99 -11.44 -21.21
CA LEU A 718 -11.44 -10.65 -22.38
C LEU A 718 -10.37 -10.55 -23.47
N VAL A 719 -9.09 -10.35 -23.11
CA VAL A 719 -7.97 -10.37 -24.07
C VAL A 719 -7.88 -11.74 -24.75
N MET A 720 -7.97 -12.81 -23.96
CA MET A 720 -7.97 -14.17 -24.50
C MET A 720 -9.13 -14.38 -25.47
N TYR A 721 -10.34 -13.98 -25.12
CA TYR A 721 -11.51 -14.09 -25.98
C TYR A 721 -11.36 -13.22 -27.24
N ALA A 722 -10.86 -11.96 -27.09
CA ALA A 722 -10.58 -11.06 -28.20
C ALA A 722 -9.58 -11.65 -29.19
N GLY A 723 -8.47 -12.19 -28.68
CA GLY A 723 -7.42 -12.82 -29.51
C GLY A 723 -7.92 -14.05 -30.28
N ILE A 724 -8.74 -14.88 -29.64
CA ILE A 724 -9.37 -16.03 -30.30
C ILE A 724 -10.32 -15.51 -31.40
N GLN A 725 -11.18 -14.56 -31.07
CA GLN A 725 -12.17 -14.01 -32.00
C GLN A 725 -11.53 -13.30 -33.19
N ALA A 726 -10.41 -12.58 -33.02
CA ALA A 726 -9.67 -11.92 -34.08
C ALA A 726 -9.14 -12.92 -35.13
N SER A 727 -8.84 -14.15 -34.74
CA SER A 727 -8.32 -15.19 -35.66
C SER A 727 -9.40 -16.05 -36.33
N LEU A 728 -10.66 -15.98 -35.86
CA LEU A 728 -11.73 -16.92 -36.29
C LEU A 728 -12.06 -16.86 -37.77
N GLU A 729 -12.20 -15.64 -38.38
CA GLU A 729 -12.61 -15.52 -39.81
C GLU A 729 -11.54 -16.07 -40.74
N GLN A 730 -10.28 -15.81 -40.42
CA GLN A 730 -9.15 -16.32 -41.20
C GLN A 730 -9.04 -17.85 -41.10
N ARG A 731 -9.28 -18.39 -39.90
CA ARG A 731 -9.31 -19.85 -39.67
C ARG A 731 -10.47 -20.54 -40.40
N ARG A 732 -11.63 -19.85 -40.52
CA ARG A 732 -12.76 -20.35 -41.32
C ARG A 732 -12.33 -20.63 -42.75
N ALA A 733 -11.63 -19.66 -43.39
CA ALA A 733 -11.15 -19.81 -44.76
C ALA A 733 -10.10 -20.94 -44.90
N GLU A 734 -9.09 -20.97 -44.02
CA GLU A 734 -8.03 -21.99 -44.04
C GLU A 734 -8.59 -23.40 -43.81
N HIS A 735 -9.50 -23.57 -42.86
CA HIS A 735 -10.14 -24.85 -42.57
C HIS A 735 -11.09 -25.28 -43.67
N GLY A 736 -11.77 -24.33 -44.30
CA GLY A 736 -12.58 -24.59 -45.51
C GLY A 736 -11.73 -25.22 -46.61
N ILE A 737 -10.59 -24.64 -46.92
CA ILE A 737 -9.64 -25.16 -47.92
C ILE A 737 -9.08 -26.55 -47.51
N LEU A 738 -8.64 -26.70 -46.25
CA LEU A 738 -8.12 -28.01 -45.80
C LEU A 738 -9.17 -29.12 -45.87
N ARG A 739 -10.43 -28.82 -45.58
CA ARG A 739 -11.55 -29.80 -45.69
C ARG A 739 -11.86 -30.17 -47.13
N THR A 740 -11.77 -29.24 -48.08
CA THR A 740 -11.91 -29.54 -49.49
C THR A 740 -10.77 -30.40 -50.02
N LEU A 741 -9.58 -30.32 -49.39
CA LEU A 741 -8.42 -31.18 -49.66
C LEU A 741 -8.47 -32.52 -48.91
N GLY A 742 -9.59 -32.85 -48.23
CA GLY A 742 -9.79 -34.15 -47.56
C GLY A 742 -9.38 -34.23 -46.10
N ALA A 743 -9.04 -33.09 -45.44
CA ALA A 743 -8.67 -33.15 -44.01
C ALA A 743 -9.89 -33.54 -43.14
N GLY A 744 -9.73 -34.57 -42.32
CA GLY A 744 -10.75 -35.04 -41.39
C GLY A 744 -10.98 -34.06 -40.23
N ARG A 745 -12.20 -34.07 -39.61
CA ARG A 745 -12.55 -33.24 -38.47
C ARG A 745 -11.59 -33.43 -37.27
N ARG A 746 -11.19 -34.68 -36.97
CA ARG A 746 -10.26 -35.00 -35.88
C ARG A 746 -8.88 -34.36 -36.11
N THR A 747 -8.37 -34.41 -37.34
CA THR A 747 -7.08 -33.81 -37.70
C THR A 747 -7.08 -32.28 -37.52
N LEU A 748 -8.18 -31.62 -37.89
CA LEU A 748 -8.32 -30.19 -37.70
C LEU A 748 -8.49 -29.80 -36.25
N LEU A 749 -9.28 -30.55 -35.47
CA LEU A 749 -9.41 -30.32 -34.02
C LEU A 749 -8.08 -30.48 -33.28
N THR A 750 -7.34 -31.55 -33.55
CA THR A 750 -6.05 -31.79 -32.93
C THR A 750 -5.00 -30.76 -33.36
N SER A 751 -5.04 -30.27 -34.60
CA SER A 751 -4.16 -29.21 -35.08
C SER A 751 -4.44 -27.89 -34.33
N LEU A 752 -5.73 -27.53 -34.13
CA LEU A 752 -6.13 -26.35 -33.35
C LEU A 752 -5.75 -26.50 -31.88
N ALA A 753 -5.99 -27.65 -31.26
CA ALA A 753 -5.59 -27.93 -29.90
C ALA A 753 -4.09 -27.76 -29.72
N VAL A 754 -3.26 -28.34 -30.62
CA VAL A 754 -1.79 -28.15 -30.59
C VAL A 754 -1.40 -26.69 -30.73
N GLU A 755 -2.01 -25.95 -31.64
CA GLU A 755 -1.70 -24.54 -31.86
C GLU A 755 -2.02 -23.68 -30.63
N PHE A 756 -3.24 -23.79 -30.06
CA PHE A 756 -3.62 -23.02 -28.87
C PHE A 756 -2.87 -23.46 -27.63
N THR A 757 -2.63 -24.74 -27.44
CA THR A 757 -1.82 -25.24 -26.33
C THR A 757 -0.38 -24.74 -26.44
N ALA A 758 0.23 -24.77 -27.63
CA ALA A 758 1.56 -24.23 -27.85
C ALA A 758 1.62 -22.73 -27.60
N ALA A 759 0.62 -21.97 -28.07
CA ALA A 759 0.52 -20.53 -27.77
C ALA A 759 0.36 -20.28 -26.26
N GLY A 760 -0.43 -21.10 -25.57
CA GLY A 760 -0.62 -21.04 -24.11
C GLY A 760 0.65 -21.38 -23.32
N LEU A 761 1.37 -22.42 -23.70
CA LEU A 761 2.65 -22.79 -23.10
C LEU A 761 3.70 -21.68 -23.27
N LEU A 762 3.79 -21.09 -24.47
CA LEU A 762 4.73 -19.98 -24.72
C LEU A 762 4.34 -18.71 -23.94
N ALA A 763 3.06 -18.39 -23.86
CA ALA A 763 2.54 -17.27 -23.08
C ALA A 763 2.77 -17.48 -21.58
N GLY A 764 2.52 -18.70 -21.09
CA GLY A 764 2.74 -19.08 -19.70
C GLY A 764 4.21 -19.09 -19.31
N LEU A 765 5.09 -19.63 -20.17
CA LEU A 765 6.55 -19.57 -19.94
C LEU A 765 7.03 -18.13 -19.79
N LEU A 766 6.58 -17.27 -20.70
CA LEU A 766 6.91 -15.86 -20.67
C LEU A 766 6.42 -15.20 -19.37
N ALA A 767 5.15 -15.43 -19.03
CA ALA A 767 4.52 -14.89 -17.83
C ALA A 767 5.24 -15.36 -16.55
N SER A 768 5.64 -16.64 -16.48
CA SER A 768 6.37 -17.19 -15.34
C SER A 768 7.75 -16.54 -15.17
N VAL A 769 8.51 -16.36 -16.26
CA VAL A 769 9.83 -15.68 -16.20
C VAL A 769 9.69 -14.26 -15.68
N PHE A 770 8.72 -13.49 -16.20
CA PHE A 770 8.53 -12.11 -15.75
C PHE A 770 7.92 -12.03 -14.36
N ALA A 771 7.05 -12.96 -13.96
CA ALA A 771 6.48 -13.00 -12.61
C ALA A 771 7.56 -13.31 -11.56
N GLU A 772 8.43 -14.29 -11.84
CA GLU A 772 9.57 -14.64 -10.98
C GLU A 772 10.53 -13.46 -10.84
N ALA A 773 10.93 -12.85 -11.97
CA ALA A 773 11.84 -11.71 -11.96
C ALA A 773 11.25 -10.50 -11.19
N THR A 774 9.96 -10.24 -11.37
CA THR A 774 9.28 -9.15 -10.65
C THR A 774 9.10 -9.49 -9.18
N GLY A 775 8.74 -10.74 -8.86
CA GLY A 775 8.61 -11.23 -7.49
C GLY A 775 9.94 -11.14 -6.73
N TRP A 776 11.03 -11.56 -7.34
CA TRP A 776 12.38 -11.43 -6.77
C TRP A 776 12.76 -9.95 -6.51
N LEU A 777 12.52 -9.08 -7.49
CA LEU A 777 12.81 -7.65 -7.34
C LEU A 777 11.99 -7.01 -6.21
N LEU A 778 10.69 -7.35 -6.10
CA LEU A 778 9.80 -6.83 -5.06
C LEU A 778 10.22 -7.35 -3.67
N ALA A 779 10.50 -8.64 -3.56
CA ALA A 779 10.89 -9.26 -2.30
C ALA A 779 12.20 -8.67 -1.77
N GLU A 780 13.25 -8.59 -2.60
CA GLU A 780 14.56 -8.15 -2.16
C GLU A 780 14.67 -6.63 -1.94
N GLN A 781 14.07 -5.80 -2.83
CA GLN A 781 14.23 -4.34 -2.75
C GLN A 781 13.15 -3.60 -1.96
N ILE A 782 11.96 -4.20 -1.80
CA ILE A 782 10.83 -3.53 -1.13
C ILE A 782 10.51 -4.16 0.22
N PHE A 783 10.62 -5.49 0.30
CA PHE A 783 10.21 -6.23 1.50
C PHE A 783 11.39 -6.79 2.31
N GLU A 784 12.61 -6.72 1.79
CA GLU A 784 13.83 -7.27 2.41
C GLU A 784 13.68 -8.76 2.81
N LEU A 785 12.93 -9.52 1.99
CA LEU A 785 12.64 -10.94 2.19
C LEU A 785 13.49 -11.81 1.26
N GLU A 786 13.92 -12.98 1.74
CA GLU A 786 14.55 -13.99 0.90
C GLU A 786 13.51 -14.61 -0.06
N PHE A 787 13.70 -14.42 -1.36
CA PHE A 787 12.81 -14.96 -2.39
C PHE A 787 13.43 -16.23 -3.02
N GLY A 788 12.79 -17.37 -2.79
CA GLY A 788 13.20 -18.66 -3.36
C GLY A 788 12.54 -18.97 -4.69
N PHE A 789 13.13 -19.87 -5.47
CA PHE A 789 12.52 -20.38 -6.70
C PHE A 789 11.24 -21.16 -6.39
N ASN A 790 10.09 -20.73 -6.98
CA ASN A 790 8.80 -21.35 -6.75
C ASN A 790 8.39 -22.28 -7.93
N PRO A 791 8.59 -23.61 -7.83
CA PRO A 791 8.23 -24.54 -8.90
C PRO A 791 6.72 -24.63 -9.15
N GLY A 792 5.89 -24.31 -8.13
CA GLY A 792 4.44 -24.28 -8.25
C GLY A 792 3.98 -23.17 -9.20
N LEU A 793 4.58 -21.99 -9.11
CA LEU A 793 4.33 -20.87 -10.01
C LEU A 793 4.62 -21.24 -11.48
N TRP A 794 5.71 -21.95 -11.73
CA TRP A 794 6.06 -22.43 -13.08
C TRP A 794 5.10 -23.52 -13.57
N ALA A 795 4.71 -24.45 -12.72
CA ALA A 795 3.76 -25.49 -13.10
C ALA A 795 2.40 -24.88 -13.47
N VAL A 796 1.85 -24.00 -12.65
CA VAL A 796 0.59 -23.31 -12.91
C VAL A 796 0.72 -22.35 -14.10
N GLY A 797 1.77 -21.55 -14.13
CA GLY A 797 2.02 -20.59 -15.19
C GLY A 797 2.18 -21.24 -16.56
N VAL A 798 2.99 -22.27 -16.70
CA VAL A 798 3.26 -22.91 -18.00
C VAL A 798 2.20 -23.95 -18.34
N LEU A 799 1.99 -24.94 -17.46
CA LEU A 799 1.08 -26.05 -17.78
C LEU A 799 -0.39 -25.63 -17.66
N GLY A 800 -0.72 -24.84 -16.63
CA GLY A 800 -2.08 -24.34 -16.42
C GLY A 800 -2.54 -23.44 -17.57
N SER A 801 -1.69 -22.52 -18.03
CA SER A 801 -2.00 -21.66 -19.17
C SER A 801 -2.08 -22.42 -20.49
N GLY A 802 -1.18 -23.38 -20.72
CA GLY A 802 -1.24 -24.27 -21.87
C GLY A 802 -2.55 -25.03 -21.97
N LEU A 803 -3.02 -25.58 -20.84
CA LEU A 803 -4.29 -26.28 -20.73
C LEU A 803 -5.48 -25.32 -20.92
N ALA A 804 -5.50 -24.21 -20.18
CA ALA A 804 -6.62 -23.24 -20.22
C ALA A 804 -6.81 -22.64 -21.60
N ILE A 805 -5.75 -22.12 -22.23
CA ILE A 805 -5.81 -21.53 -23.57
C ILE A 805 -6.06 -22.61 -24.63
N GLY A 806 -5.46 -23.77 -24.48
CA GLY A 806 -5.69 -24.93 -25.34
C GLY A 806 -7.16 -25.35 -25.36
N LEU A 807 -7.79 -25.51 -24.21
CA LEU A 807 -9.21 -25.85 -24.06
C LEU A 807 -10.11 -24.73 -24.54
N ALA A 808 -9.92 -23.50 -24.07
CA ALA A 808 -10.76 -22.36 -24.42
C ALA A 808 -10.70 -22.06 -25.93
N GLY A 809 -9.50 -22.08 -26.54
CA GLY A 809 -9.32 -21.88 -27.97
C GLY A 809 -9.94 -22.97 -28.81
N THR A 810 -9.81 -24.24 -28.39
CA THR A 810 -10.41 -25.38 -29.09
C THR A 810 -11.93 -25.34 -28.98
N LEU A 811 -12.49 -25.08 -27.80
CA LEU A 811 -13.94 -24.97 -27.58
C LEU A 811 -14.54 -23.81 -28.38
N ALA A 812 -13.90 -22.64 -28.37
CA ALA A 812 -14.37 -21.46 -29.11
C ALA A 812 -14.35 -21.65 -30.64
N THR A 813 -13.43 -22.51 -31.13
CA THR A 813 -13.29 -22.80 -32.56
C THR A 813 -14.09 -24.05 -33.02
N TYR A 814 -14.59 -24.84 -32.06
CA TYR A 814 -15.36 -26.07 -32.34
C TYR A 814 -16.57 -25.87 -33.29
N PRO A 815 -17.39 -24.81 -33.13
CA PRO A 815 -18.51 -24.53 -34.04
C PRO A 815 -18.10 -24.40 -35.51
N LEU A 816 -16.87 -23.94 -35.81
CA LEU A 816 -16.35 -23.81 -37.15
C LEU A 816 -16.23 -25.14 -37.90
N LEU A 817 -16.03 -26.23 -37.15
CA LEU A 817 -15.85 -27.56 -37.71
C LEU A 817 -17.17 -28.29 -37.96
N ILE A 818 -18.26 -27.82 -37.39
CA ILE A 818 -19.60 -28.44 -37.57
C ILE A 818 -20.24 -27.96 -38.91
N HIS A 819 -19.96 -26.73 -39.34
CA HIS A 819 -20.59 -26.14 -40.52
C HIS A 819 -20.04 -26.76 -41.82
N PRO A 820 -20.88 -26.95 -42.85
CA PRO A 820 -20.45 -27.50 -44.13
C PRO A 820 -19.41 -26.60 -44.83
N PRO A 821 -18.38 -27.17 -45.50
CA PRO A 821 -17.32 -26.40 -46.16
C PRO A 821 -17.82 -25.45 -47.26
N LEU A 822 -18.89 -25.75 -47.94
CA LEU A 822 -19.50 -24.90 -48.96
C LEU A 822 -20.01 -23.56 -48.42
N ARG A 823 -20.50 -23.50 -47.17
CA ARG A 823 -20.89 -22.22 -46.52
C ARG A 823 -19.69 -21.37 -46.12
N ALA A 824 -18.57 -22.00 -45.78
CA ALA A 824 -17.33 -21.31 -45.43
C ALA A 824 -16.67 -20.66 -46.67
N LEU A 825 -16.80 -21.25 -47.85
CA LEU A 825 -16.21 -20.77 -49.08
C LEU A 825 -17.11 -19.72 -49.82
N ARG A 826 -18.43 -19.74 -49.63
CA ARG A 826 -19.36 -18.79 -50.22
C ARG A 826 -19.39 -17.41 -49.55
N GLY A 827 -18.48 -17.13 -48.62
CA GLY A 827 -18.29 -15.82 -48.02
C GLY A 827 -19.59 -15.12 -47.66
N GLY A 828 -19.96 -15.19 -46.39
CA GLY A 828 -20.94 -14.31 -45.72
C GLY A 828 -21.83 -13.44 -46.53
N SER A 829 -22.89 -13.98 -47.07
CA SER A 829 -24.08 -13.22 -47.38
C SER A 829 -25.21 -13.74 -46.50
N ASN A 830 -25.29 -13.15 -45.31
CA ASN A 830 -26.54 -12.87 -44.60
C ASN A 830 -26.25 -11.83 -43.51
#